data_37ec021854fecf4ad3f3a04cb3a9d7e8
#
_entry.id   37ec021854fecf4ad3f3a04cb3a9d7e8
#
_cell.length_a   1.000
_cell.length_b   1.000
_cell.length_c   1.000
_cell.angle_alpha   90.00
_cell.angle_beta   90.00
_cell.angle_gamma   90.00
#
_symmetry.space_group_name_H-M   'P 1'
#
loop_
_entity.id
_entity.type
_entity.pdbx_description
1 polymer ?
#
loop_
_entity_poly.entity_id
_entity_poly.type
_entity_poly.pdbx_seq_one_letter_code
_entity_poly.pdbx_strand_id
1 'polypeptide(L)'
;MDRKEARRKAQELVMKMTIEEKASQLRYDSPGISRLGIPAYNWWNEGLHGVARAGIATVFPQAIGMAASFDEDMVRKIGDIIAEEGRAKYNAASKQDDRDIYKGLTFWAPNVNIFRDPRWGRGHETYGEDPCLTATLGKAYVEGLQGNGETMKAAACAKHFAVHSGPEALRHEFNAEVSQKDMEETYLPAFKALVEDAHVEAVMGAYNCVNGEPCCGSKTLIKNKLRGEWNFEGHFVSDCWAIRDFHENHMVTGTPMQSAAMALNAGCDLNCGNTYLHILNAYHHGMVTEEAITEAAVRLFTTRFMLGLFDGSEYDKIPYSKVECSEHLLIAHKAALESIVLLKNENGILPLKEKEIKTLGIIGPNADSRAALIGNYHGTSSEYVTVLEGVRRYVGDEIRIIYSQGCDLFKNKTEPLAQDMDRLSEAVTVAQNSDVIILCLGLDETLEGEEGDTGNSYASGDKEDLQLPLCQRRLMEVVAQTGKPVILCMMAGSDIDLSFAQKHFEGILQLWYPGARGGNAVAEILFGKESPSGKLPVTFYETLSELPSFEDYSMSGRTYRYMKGKAQYPFGYGLTYGKAEVRSVEVVETETGANVFVKVENTGERDICEVLQIYIKCENSIYAVPNPQLCGFCRVKLYKEERKTLQVHIPGEAFTVVDEEGRHIAGGKHYTIYAGFSQPDAKSEELTGMSPVKVEFRKR
;
A
#
# COMPACT_ATOMS: atom_id res chain seq x y z
N MET A 1 28.39 -4.51 -7.10
CA MET A 1 28.63 -5.56 -8.14
C MET A 1 27.58 -5.37 -9.21
N ASP A 2 27.97 -5.27 -10.50
CA ASP A 2 26.96 -5.18 -11.54
C ASP A 2 26.29 -6.54 -11.82
N ARG A 3 25.10 -6.53 -12.42
CA ARG A 3 24.30 -7.73 -12.69
C ARG A 3 25.00 -8.72 -13.62
N LYS A 4 25.78 -8.25 -14.61
CA LYS A 4 26.47 -9.12 -15.55
C LYS A 4 27.54 -9.95 -14.85
N GLU A 5 28.31 -9.33 -13.97
CA GLU A 5 29.31 -10.02 -13.16
C GLU A 5 28.67 -10.97 -12.13
N ALA A 6 27.58 -10.55 -11.46
CA ALA A 6 26.82 -11.41 -10.56
C ALA A 6 26.31 -12.65 -11.30
N ARG A 7 25.73 -12.47 -12.49
CA ARG A 7 25.22 -13.57 -13.32
C ARG A 7 26.34 -14.51 -13.78
N ARG A 8 27.50 -13.98 -14.18
CA ARG A 8 28.65 -14.80 -14.54
C ARG A 8 29.10 -15.70 -13.38
N LYS A 9 29.23 -15.13 -12.18
CA LYS A 9 29.59 -15.88 -10.97
C LYS A 9 28.52 -16.92 -10.61
N ALA A 10 27.25 -16.55 -10.75
CA ALA A 10 26.12 -17.47 -10.52
C ALA A 10 26.19 -18.65 -11.49
N GLN A 11 26.43 -18.42 -12.77
CA GLN A 11 26.60 -19.48 -13.77
C GLN A 11 27.77 -20.42 -13.41
N GLU A 12 28.93 -19.88 -13.08
CA GLU A 12 30.11 -20.66 -12.70
C GLU A 12 29.85 -21.53 -11.45
N LEU A 13 29.08 -21.04 -10.50
CA LEU A 13 28.72 -21.76 -9.27
C LEU A 13 27.67 -22.84 -9.54
N VAL A 14 26.59 -22.51 -10.26
CA VAL A 14 25.48 -23.40 -10.58
C VAL A 14 25.92 -24.54 -11.49
N MET A 15 26.87 -24.32 -12.40
CA MET A 15 27.45 -25.38 -13.26
C MET A 15 28.25 -26.44 -12.48
N LYS A 16 28.61 -26.19 -11.22
CA LYS A 16 29.25 -27.18 -10.32
C LYS A 16 28.24 -28.03 -9.57
N MET A 17 26.95 -27.69 -9.63
CA MET A 17 25.87 -28.41 -8.95
C MET A 17 25.40 -29.60 -9.76
N THR A 18 24.96 -30.67 -9.06
CA THR A 18 24.20 -31.75 -9.68
C THR A 18 22.78 -31.28 -10.01
N ILE A 19 22.04 -32.03 -10.83
CA ILE A 19 20.67 -31.67 -11.17
C ILE A 19 19.75 -31.65 -9.92
N GLU A 20 19.98 -32.56 -8.95
CA GLU A 20 19.27 -32.60 -7.69
C GLU A 20 19.54 -31.36 -6.85
N GLU A 21 20.81 -30.93 -6.80
CA GLU A 21 21.21 -29.73 -6.09
C GLU A 21 20.60 -28.49 -6.73
N LYS A 22 20.63 -28.35 -8.08
CA LYS A 22 19.97 -27.25 -8.79
C LYS A 22 18.47 -27.21 -8.47
N ALA A 23 17.77 -28.34 -8.59
CA ALA A 23 16.34 -28.44 -8.33
C ALA A 23 15.99 -28.09 -6.87
N SER A 24 16.84 -28.47 -5.91
CA SER A 24 16.62 -28.16 -4.48
C SER A 24 16.66 -26.66 -4.18
N GLN A 25 17.34 -25.87 -5.01
CA GLN A 25 17.44 -24.40 -4.82
C GLN A 25 16.23 -23.62 -5.33
N LEU A 26 15.31 -24.24 -6.06
CA LEU A 26 14.15 -23.57 -6.66
C LEU A 26 12.96 -23.45 -5.68
N ARG A 27 13.17 -23.70 -4.40
CA ARG A 27 12.17 -23.57 -3.34
C ARG A 27 12.54 -22.45 -2.37
N TYR A 28 11.53 -21.86 -1.76
CA TYR A 28 11.71 -20.75 -0.81
C TYR A 28 12.61 -21.11 0.39
N ASP A 29 12.65 -22.38 0.79
CA ASP A 29 13.48 -22.97 1.85
C ASP A 29 14.71 -23.69 1.26
N SER A 30 15.51 -22.99 0.47
CA SER A 30 16.67 -23.54 -0.22
C SER A 30 17.69 -24.14 0.75
N PRO A 31 17.99 -25.46 0.66
CA PRO A 31 18.95 -26.10 1.57
C PRO A 31 20.40 -25.67 1.25
N GLY A 32 21.28 -25.82 2.23
CA GLY A 32 22.72 -25.64 2.02
C GLY A 32 23.32 -26.74 1.15
N ILE A 33 24.39 -26.40 0.42
CA ILE A 33 25.20 -27.35 -0.36
C ILE A 33 26.63 -27.36 0.20
N SER A 34 26.86 -28.15 1.23
CA SER A 34 28.09 -28.09 2.02
C SER A 34 29.35 -28.31 1.20
N ARG A 35 29.35 -29.22 0.19
CA ARG A 35 30.50 -29.47 -0.68
C ARG A 35 30.94 -28.29 -1.53
N LEU A 36 30.02 -27.30 -1.74
CA LEU A 36 30.28 -26.06 -2.47
C LEU A 36 30.38 -24.84 -1.54
N GLY A 37 30.28 -25.03 -0.23
CA GLY A 37 30.32 -23.95 0.75
C GLY A 37 29.11 -23.03 0.68
N ILE A 38 27.98 -23.50 0.14
CA ILE A 38 26.76 -22.71 -0.01
C ILE A 38 25.91 -22.91 1.25
N PRO A 39 25.62 -21.83 2.01
CA PRO A 39 24.71 -21.92 3.15
C PRO A 39 23.25 -22.04 2.70
N ALA A 40 22.40 -22.60 3.56
CA ALA A 40 20.96 -22.55 3.39
C ALA A 40 20.48 -21.09 3.27
N TYR A 41 19.36 -20.88 2.60
CA TYR A 41 18.76 -19.57 2.46
C TYR A 41 17.24 -19.66 2.40
N ASN A 42 16.58 -18.84 3.21
CA ASN A 42 15.11 -18.71 3.14
C ASN A 42 14.74 -17.41 2.41
N TRP A 43 13.97 -17.58 1.33
CA TRP A 43 13.56 -16.47 0.46
C TRP A 43 12.34 -15.71 1.00
N TRP A 44 11.60 -16.30 1.94
CA TRP A 44 10.38 -15.72 2.47
C TRP A 44 10.68 -14.72 3.57
N ASN A 45 10.60 -13.46 3.23
CA ASN A 45 10.74 -12.35 4.17
C ASN A 45 9.73 -11.26 3.81
N GLU A 46 9.13 -10.63 4.82
CA GLU A 46 8.11 -9.62 4.64
C GLU A 46 8.59 -8.27 5.16
N GLY A 47 8.23 -7.19 4.44
CA GLY A 47 8.72 -5.86 4.74
C GLY A 47 7.80 -4.73 4.27
N LEU A 48 6.47 -4.95 4.23
CA LEU A 48 5.51 -4.02 3.64
C LEU A 48 5.58 -2.62 4.25
N HIS A 49 5.56 -2.54 5.59
CA HIS A 49 5.65 -1.28 6.35
C HIS A 49 6.52 -1.40 7.61
N GLY A 50 7.62 -2.11 7.48
CA GLY A 50 8.58 -2.50 8.50
C GLY A 50 8.97 -3.96 8.31
N VAL A 51 10.12 -4.39 8.86
CA VAL A 51 10.49 -5.82 8.82
C VAL A 51 9.45 -6.61 9.60
N ALA A 52 8.70 -7.48 8.92
CA ALA A 52 7.57 -8.18 9.49
C ALA A 52 7.94 -9.58 10.00
N ARG A 53 7.18 -10.07 10.99
CA ARG A 53 7.22 -11.44 11.52
C ARG A 53 8.60 -11.91 12.00
N ALA A 54 9.54 -11.00 12.20
CA ALA A 54 10.91 -11.24 12.60
C ALA A 54 11.27 -10.60 13.97
N GLY A 55 10.31 -10.48 14.87
CA GLY A 55 10.47 -9.84 16.17
C GLY A 55 10.41 -8.32 16.11
N ILE A 56 11.20 -7.64 16.96
CA ILE A 56 11.17 -6.17 17.07
C ILE A 56 11.62 -5.51 15.76
N ALA A 57 10.86 -4.51 15.32
CA ALA A 57 11.17 -3.67 14.18
C ALA A 57 10.42 -2.32 14.29
N THR A 58 10.89 -1.31 13.58
CA THR A 58 10.10 -0.10 13.37
C THR A 58 8.83 -0.44 12.58
N VAL A 59 7.66 -0.07 13.10
CA VAL A 59 6.37 -0.27 12.45
C VAL A 59 5.85 1.07 11.97
N PHE A 60 5.93 1.28 10.66
CA PHE A 60 5.43 2.47 9.98
C PHE A 60 3.91 2.42 9.78
N PRO A 61 3.25 3.50 9.35
CA PRO A 61 1.89 3.42 8.84
C PRO A 61 1.77 2.35 7.76
N GLN A 62 0.62 1.71 7.67
CA GLN A 62 0.33 0.75 6.60
C GLN A 62 0.44 1.43 5.22
N ALA A 63 0.65 0.64 4.16
CA ALA A 63 0.92 1.14 2.81
C ALA A 63 -0.11 2.18 2.33
N ILE A 64 -1.40 1.97 2.58
CA ILE A 64 -2.45 2.94 2.25
C ILE A 64 -2.30 4.27 2.99
N GLY A 65 -1.83 4.24 4.25
CA GLY A 65 -1.50 5.44 5.01
C GLY A 65 -0.24 6.13 4.45
N MET A 66 0.78 5.36 4.06
CA MET A 66 1.93 5.93 3.36
C MET A 66 1.52 6.58 2.05
N ALA A 67 0.60 5.97 1.30
CA ALA A 67 0.06 6.54 0.07
C ALA A 67 -0.67 7.86 0.31
N ALA A 68 -1.39 7.99 1.42
CA ALA A 68 -2.08 9.24 1.78
C ALA A 68 -1.12 10.42 2.01
N SER A 69 0.17 10.17 2.25
CA SER A 69 1.17 11.24 2.35
C SER A 69 1.48 11.90 1.02
N PHE A 70 1.32 11.21 -0.12
CA PHE A 70 1.80 11.65 -1.44
C PHE A 70 3.26 12.16 -1.37
N ASP A 71 4.10 11.44 -0.62
CA ASP A 71 5.52 11.80 -0.38
C ASP A 71 6.44 10.65 -0.81
N GLU A 72 6.98 10.75 -2.03
CA GLU A 72 7.91 9.73 -2.56
C GLU A 72 9.23 9.65 -1.79
N ASP A 73 9.73 10.79 -1.28
CA ASP A 73 10.98 10.83 -0.52
C ASP A 73 10.81 10.14 0.85
N MET A 74 9.63 10.30 1.48
CA MET A 74 9.26 9.59 2.70
C MET A 74 9.21 8.08 2.45
N VAL A 75 8.51 7.64 1.38
CA VAL A 75 8.39 6.22 1.06
C VAL A 75 9.75 5.61 0.71
N ARG A 76 10.60 6.33 -0.04
CA ARG A 76 12.00 5.93 -0.31
C ARG A 76 12.78 5.76 0.99
N LYS A 77 12.65 6.70 1.92
CA LYS A 77 13.33 6.63 3.22
C LYS A 77 12.84 5.47 4.08
N ILE A 78 11.55 5.16 4.05
CA ILE A 78 10.98 3.98 4.72
C ILE A 78 11.57 2.70 4.14
N GLY A 79 11.63 2.57 2.80
CA GLY A 79 12.27 1.42 2.14
C GLY A 79 13.74 1.24 2.56
N ASP A 80 14.51 2.33 2.62
CA ASP A 80 15.91 2.33 3.07
C ASP A 80 16.05 1.85 4.54
N ILE A 81 15.16 2.30 5.43
CA ILE A 81 15.14 1.88 6.85
C ILE A 81 14.78 0.40 6.98
N ILE A 82 13.77 -0.08 6.23
CA ILE A 82 13.39 -1.50 6.23
C ILE A 82 14.60 -2.36 5.83
N ALA A 83 15.32 -1.97 4.79
CA ALA A 83 16.52 -2.67 4.36
C ALA A 83 17.65 -2.59 5.41
N GLU A 84 17.84 -1.45 6.09
CA GLU A 84 18.84 -1.32 7.16
C GLU A 84 18.53 -2.24 8.34
N GLU A 85 17.28 -2.26 8.80
CA GLU A 85 16.84 -3.16 9.87
C GLU A 85 16.91 -4.63 9.44
N GLY A 86 16.53 -4.91 8.18
CA GLY A 86 16.67 -6.24 7.59
C GLY A 86 18.11 -6.73 7.59
N ARG A 87 19.06 -5.87 7.19
CA ARG A 87 20.51 -6.17 7.25
C ARG A 87 20.98 -6.39 8.68
N ALA A 88 20.58 -5.54 9.62
CA ALA A 88 20.94 -5.68 11.03
C ALA A 88 20.52 -7.05 11.60
N LYS A 89 19.29 -7.47 11.28
CA LYS A 89 18.73 -8.77 11.69
C LYS A 89 19.44 -9.93 11.00
N TYR A 90 19.62 -9.86 9.68
CA TYR A 90 20.33 -10.87 8.90
C TYR A 90 21.76 -11.08 9.42
N ASN A 91 22.49 -9.98 9.67
CA ASN A 91 23.86 -10.03 10.19
C ASN A 91 23.93 -10.72 11.57
N ALA A 92 22.95 -10.46 12.44
CA ALA A 92 22.88 -11.08 13.76
C ALA A 92 22.54 -12.58 13.67
N ALA A 93 21.52 -12.96 12.90
CA ALA A 93 21.08 -14.34 12.72
C ALA A 93 22.16 -15.20 12.02
N SER A 94 22.77 -14.66 10.96
CA SER A 94 23.80 -15.35 10.18
C SER A 94 25.06 -15.70 10.97
N LYS A 95 25.43 -14.88 11.97
CA LYS A 95 26.55 -15.18 12.90
C LYS A 95 26.31 -16.42 13.76
N GLN A 96 25.03 -16.78 13.94
CA GLN A 96 24.61 -17.97 14.69
C GLN A 96 24.21 -19.12 13.78
N ASP A 97 24.47 -18.99 12.46
CA ASP A 97 24.02 -19.90 11.40
C ASP A 97 22.51 -20.13 11.38
N ASP A 98 21.76 -19.16 11.89
CA ASP A 98 20.29 -19.15 11.83
C ASP A 98 19.85 -18.57 10.49
N ARG A 99 19.28 -19.43 9.63
CA ARG A 99 18.87 -19.17 8.25
C ARG A 99 17.40 -19.49 8.03
N ASP A 100 16.62 -19.42 9.08
CA ASP A 100 15.20 -19.76 9.04
C ASP A 100 14.37 -18.68 8.36
N ILE A 101 13.08 -18.93 8.20
CA ILE A 101 12.08 -18.03 7.65
C ILE A 101 12.16 -16.63 8.31
N TYR A 102 11.93 -15.60 7.54
CA TYR A 102 11.96 -14.16 7.94
C TYR A 102 13.34 -13.64 8.38
N LYS A 103 14.42 -14.33 8.05
CA LYS A 103 15.80 -13.95 8.42
C LYS A 103 16.71 -13.70 7.21
N GLY A 104 16.13 -13.63 6.00
CA GLY A 104 16.83 -13.33 4.76
C GLY A 104 16.78 -11.86 4.39
N LEU A 105 17.16 -11.56 3.15
CA LEU A 105 17.26 -10.20 2.57
C LEU A 105 16.43 -10.03 1.30
N THR A 106 15.53 -10.96 1.01
CA THR A 106 14.59 -10.91 -0.12
C THR A 106 13.21 -10.63 0.43
N PHE A 107 12.77 -9.36 0.36
CA PHE A 107 11.50 -8.91 0.92
C PHE A 107 10.40 -8.94 -0.12
N TRP A 108 9.28 -9.62 0.18
CA TRP A 108 8.14 -9.73 -0.72
C TRP A 108 7.21 -8.52 -0.59
N ALA A 109 7.75 -7.38 -0.95
CA ALA A 109 7.13 -6.07 -1.00
C ALA A 109 7.82 -5.19 -2.07
N PRO A 110 7.11 -4.19 -2.64
CA PRO A 110 5.80 -3.65 -2.29
C PRO A 110 4.63 -4.38 -2.97
N ASN A 111 3.40 -4.20 -2.43
CA ASN A 111 2.16 -4.56 -3.10
C ASN A 111 1.71 -3.38 -3.97
N VAL A 112 1.79 -3.54 -5.30
CA VAL A 112 1.42 -2.50 -6.29
C VAL A 112 0.17 -2.86 -7.09
N ASN A 113 -0.67 -3.73 -6.55
CA ASN A 113 -2.01 -3.94 -7.09
C ASN A 113 -2.87 -2.70 -6.92
N ILE A 114 -3.80 -2.49 -7.85
CA ILE A 114 -4.72 -1.35 -7.79
C ILE A 114 -5.90 -1.68 -6.87
N PHE A 115 -6.16 -0.81 -5.89
CA PHE A 115 -7.30 -0.90 -4.98
C PHE A 115 -8.60 -0.50 -5.72
N ARG A 116 -9.05 -1.37 -6.65
CA ARG A 116 -10.18 -1.09 -7.55
C ARG A 116 -11.55 -1.18 -6.87
N ASP A 117 -11.68 -1.91 -5.78
CA ASP A 117 -12.95 -2.16 -5.10
C ASP A 117 -12.80 -1.97 -3.58
N PRO A 118 -13.60 -1.11 -2.95
CA PRO A 118 -13.45 -0.77 -1.53
C PRO A 118 -13.74 -1.94 -0.58
N ARG A 119 -14.30 -3.05 -1.08
CA ARG A 119 -14.56 -4.26 -0.29
C ARG A 119 -13.33 -5.11 -0.10
N TRP A 120 -12.30 -4.96 -0.93
CA TRP A 120 -11.11 -5.80 -0.89
C TRP A 120 -10.32 -5.61 0.41
N GLY A 121 -10.23 -6.68 1.23
CA GLY A 121 -9.59 -6.65 2.54
C GLY A 121 -8.11 -6.31 2.51
N ARG A 122 -7.36 -6.77 1.49
CA ARG A 122 -5.94 -6.45 1.31
C ARG A 122 -5.70 -5.09 0.62
N GLY A 123 -6.74 -4.33 0.33
CA GLY A 123 -6.60 -3.00 -0.26
C GLY A 123 -5.69 -2.08 0.55
N HIS A 124 -5.70 -2.19 1.88
CA HIS A 124 -4.83 -1.39 2.76
C HIS A 124 -3.33 -1.70 2.61
N GLU A 125 -2.96 -2.84 2.00
CA GLU A 125 -1.57 -3.17 1.69
C GLU A 125 -1.03 -2.44 0.46
N THR A 126 -1.87 -1.68 -0.27
CA THR A 126 -1.54 -1.05 -1.54
C THR A 126 -1.34 0.47 -1.41
N TYR A 127 -0.88 1.07 -2.49
CA TYR A 127 -0.77 2.54 -2.59
C TYR A 127 -2.04 3.20 -3.19
N GLY A 128 -3.18 2.51 -3.16
CA GLY A 128 -4.48 3.05 -3.54
C GLY A 128 -4.94 2.66 -4.95
N GLU A 129 -5.83 3.49 -5.50
CA GLU A 129 -6.58 3.18 -6.72
C GLU A 129 -5.98 3.75 -8.00
N ASP A 130 -4.98 4.63 -7.87
CA ASP A 130 -4.42 5.36 -9.02
C ASP A 130 -3.09 4.77 -9.50
N PRO A 131 -2.97 4.46 -10.81
CA PRO A 131 -1.74 3.89 -11.37
C PRO A 131 -0.52 4.82 -11.27
N CYS A 132 -0.67 6.13 -11.41
CA CYS A 132 0.42 7.09 -11.31
C CYS A 132 0.95 7.18 -9.88
N LEU A 133 0.05 7.32 -8.89
CA LEU A 133 0.43 7.32 -7.47
C LEU A 133 1.11 6.01 -7.08
N THR A 134 0.51 4.87 -7.46
CA THR A 134 1.04 3.54 -7.14
C THR A 134 2.41 3.31 -7.79
N ALA A 135 2.60 3.69 -9.05
CA ALA A 135 3.89 3.57 -9.73
C ALA A 135 4.96 4.45 -9.08
N THR A 136 4.64 5.71 -8.76
CA THR A 136 5.59 6.66 -8.16
C THR A 136 6.05 6.19 -6.78
N LEU A 137 5.11 5.83 -5.90
CA LEU A 137 5.44 5.40 -4.54
C LEU A 137 6.06 4.01 -4.50
N GLY A 138 5.57 3.08 -5.35
CA GLY A 138 6.16 1.75 -5.49
C GLY A 138 7.61 1.80 -5.96
N LYS A 139 7.90 2.66 -6.94
CA LYS A 139 9.28 2.92 -7.42
C LYS A 139 10.15 3.46 -6.29
N ALA A 140 9.70 4.48 -5.58
CA ALA A 140 10.44 5.05 -4.46
C ALA A 140 10.73 4.02 -3.36
N TYR A 141 9.76 3.15 -3.05
CA TYR A 141 9.95 2.05 -2.09
C TYR A 141 11.03 1.07 -2.56
N VAL A 142 10.99 0.63 -3.82
CA VAL A 142 12.00 -0.30 -4.39
C VAL A 142 13.39 0.32 -4.37
N GLU A 143 13.53 1.58 -4.81
CA GLU A 143 14.80 2.30 -4.79
C GLU A 143 15.38 2.41 -3.38
N GLY A 144 14.53 2.72 -2.38
CA GLY A 144 14.94 2.77 -0.98
C GLY A 144 15.38 1.41 -0.44
N LEU A 145 14.58 0.37 -0.69
CA LEU A 145 14.85 -0.98 -0.19
C LEU A 145 16.12 -1.59 -0.83
N GLN A 146 16.28 -1.45 -2.15
CA GLN A 146 17.42 -1.99 -2.88
C GLN A 146 18.70 -1.17 -2.67
N GLY A 147 18.55 0.13 -2.36
CA GLY A 147 19.65 1.04 -2.14
C GLY A 147 20.47 1.30 -3.40
N ASN A 148 21.49 2.10 -3.28
CA ASN A 148 22.39 2.51 -4.38
C ASN A 148 23.86 2.21 -4.10
N GLY A 149 24.16 1.27 -3.21
CA GLY A 149 25.51 0.87 -2.84
C GLY A 149 26.21 -0.01 -3.88
N GLU A 150 27.41 -0.47 -3.56
CA GLU A 150 28.17 -1.39 -4.42
C GLU A 150 27.50 -2.77 -4.53
N THR A 151 26.81 -3.18 -3.45
CA THR A 151 25.94 -4.36 -3.43
C THR A 151 24.49 -3.92 -3.21
N MET A 152 23.54 -4.77 -3.55
CA MET A 152 22.12 -4.54 -3.26
C MET A 152 21.90 -4.63 -1.75
N LYS A 153 21.23 -3.64 -1.15
CA LYS A 153 21.01 -3.59 0.31
C LYS A 153 20.01 -4.65 0.76
N ALA A 154 18.89 -4.78 0.04
CA ALA A 154 17.93 -5.87 0.14
C ALA A 154 17.22 -6.03 -1.21
N ALA A 155 16.64 -7.18 -1.51
CA ALA A 155 15.91 -7.39 -2.76
C ALA A 155 14.42 -7.10 -2.55
N ALA A 156 13.85 -6.21 -3.37
CA ALA A 156 12.43 -5.93 -3.42
C ALA A 156 11.71 -6.92 -4.35
N CYS A 157 10.40 -7.10 -4.13
CA CYS A 157 9.55 -7.96 -4.94
C CYS A 157 8.21 -7.27 -5.24
N ALA A 158 8.00 -6.90 -6.50
CA ALA A 158 6.71 -6.37 -6.94
C ALA A 158 5.63 -7.45 -6.92
N LYS A 159 4.53 -7.22 -6.19
CA LYS A 159 3.46 -8.19 -6.05
C LYS A 159 2.08 -7.55 -6.15
N HIS A 160 1.03 -8.30 -6.52
CA HIS A 160 1.00 -9.68 -7.03
C HIS A 160 0.73 -9.60 -8.53
N PHE A 161 1.61 -10.13 -9.36
CA PHE A 161 1.56 -10.03 -10.82
C PHE A 161 0.72 -11.17 -11.44
N ALA A 162 -0.45 -10.88 -12.01
CA ALA A 162 -1.05 -9.58 -12.21
C ALA A 162 -2.57 -9.64 -12.04
N VAL A 163 -3.23 -8.47 -12.13
CA VAL A 163 -4.70 -8.34 -12.12
C VAL A 163 -5.30 -9.03 -10.89
N HIS A 164 -4.80 -8.64 -9.70
CA HIS A 164 -5.20 -9.20 -8.42
C HIS A 164 -5.67 -8.09 -7.47
N SER A 165 -6.95 -8.12 -7.09
CA SER A 165 -7.56 -7.20 -6.12
C SER A 165 -8.91 -7.72 -5.60
N GLY A 166 -8.89 -8.96 -5.11
CA GLY A 166 -10.05 -9.69 -4.57
C GLY A 166 -10.96 -10.28 -5.66
N PRO A 167 -11.99 -11.02 -5.28
CA PRO A 167 -12.37 -11.36 -3.89
C PRO A 167 -11.41 -12.36 -3.22
N GLU A 168 -11.09 -12.13 -1.94
CA GLU A 168 -10.16 -13.01 -1.19
C GLU A 168 -10.70 -14.43 -1.04
N ALA A 169 -12.01 -14.58 -0.81
CA ALA A 169 -12.65 -15.90 -0.68
C ALA A 169 -12.53 -16.78 -1.93
N LEU A 170 -12.28 -16.17 -3.10
CA LEU A 170 -12.17 -16.86 -4.38
C LEU A 170 -10.74 -16.90 -4.93
N ARG A 171 -9.77 -16.30 -4.27
CA ARG A 171 -8.43 -16.03 -4.82
C ARG A 171 -7.73 -17.27 -5.41
N HIS A 172 -7.99 -18.46 -4.85
CA HIS A 172 -7.37 -19.72 -5.29
C HIS A 172 -8.00 -20.32 -6.55
N GLU A 173 -9.23 -19.95 -6.90
CA GLU A 173 -9.95 -20.51 -8.05
C GLU A 173 -10.36 -19.44 -9.08
N PHE A 174 -10.15 -18.16 -8.76
CA PHE A 174 -10.64 -17.03 -9.52
C PHE A 174 -9.92 -16.89 -10.88
N ASN A 175 -10.71 -16.62 -11.93
CA ASN A 175 -10.20 -16.21 -13.24
C ASN A 175 -10.60 -14.76 -13.50
N ALA A 176 -9.65 -13.84 -13.43
CA ALA A 176 -9.87 -12.43 -13.75
C ALA A 176 -10.02 -12.28 -15.27
N GLU A 177 -11.24 -12.04 -15.74
CA GLU A 177 -11.50 -11.67 -17.12
C GLU A 177 -11.32 -10.16 -17.29
N VAL A 178 -10.37 -9.76 -18.10
CA VAL A 178 -9.95 -8.37 -18.24
C VAL A 178 -9.64 -8.04 -19.70
N SER A 179 -10.05 -6.85 -20.15
CA SER A 179 -9.71 -6.36 -21.48
C SER A 179 -8.21 -6.01 -21.58
N GLN A 180 -7.65 -6.05 -22.81
CA GLN A 180 -6.28 -5.61 -23.03
C GLN A 180 -6.11 -4.12 -22.67
N LYS A 181 -7.13 -3.32 -22.92
CA LYS A 181 -7.16 -1.90 -22.53
C LYS A 181 -7.04 -1.74 -21.01
N ASP A 182 -7.89 -2.38 -20.22
CA ASP A 182 -7.84 -2.24 -18.76
C ASP A 182 -6.54 -2.79 -18.16
N MET A 183 -5.97 -3.87 -18.76
CA MET A 183 -4.66 -4.37 -18.38
C MET A 183 -3.57 -3.30 -18.51
N GLU A 184 -3.43 -2.73 -19.70
CA GLU A 184 -2.36 -1.78 -20.02
C GLU A 184 -2.60 -0.38 -19.43
N GLU A 185 -3.86 0.01 -19.24
CA GLU A 185 -4.21 1.35 -18.74
C GLU A 185 -4.27 1.42 -17.20
N THR A 186 -4.48 0.28 -16.51
CA THR A 186 -4.73 0.30 -15.06
C THR A 186 -3.92 -0.73 -14.28
N TYR A 187 -3.94 -2.01 -14.67
CA TYR A 187 -3.37 -3.07 -13.83
C TYR A 187 -1.86 -3.27 -13.97
N LEU A 188 -1.28 -2.98 -15.11
CA LEU A 188 0.13 -3.22 -15.41
C LEU A 188 1.07 -2.02 -15.24
N PRO A 189 0.63 -0.74 -15.31
CA PRO A 189 1.58 0.39 -15.33
C PRO A 189 2.51 0.45 -14.12
N ALA A 190 2.02 0.16 -12.91
CA ALA A 190 2.87 0.15 -11.73
C ALA A 190 3.95 -0.93 -11.80
N PHE A 191 3.61 -2.15 -12.20
CA PHE A 191 4.61 -3.22 -12.41
C PHE A 191 5.64 -2.85 -13.47
N LYS A 192 5.19 -2.27 -14.59
CA LYS A 192 6.09 -1.80 -15.65
C LYS A 192 7.10 -0.78 -15.11
N ALA A 193 6.62 0.23 -14.39
CA ALA A 193 7.50 1.25 -13.80
C ALA A 193 8.52 0.65 -12.81
N LEU A 194 8.10 -0.32 -11.97
CA LEU A 194 9.02 -0.98 -11.05
C LEU A 194 10.08 -1.83 -11.77
N VAL A 195 9.74 -2.43 -12.90
CA VAL A 195 10.68 -3.23 -13.70
C VAL A 195 11.62 -2.34 -14.51
N GLU A 196 11.09 -1.40 -15.28
CA GLU A 196 11.86 -0.62 -16.26
C GLU A 196 12.63 0.53 -15.59
N ASP A 197 12.03 1.23 -14.61
CA ASP A 197 12.64 2.41 -13.99
C ASP A 197 13.39 2.09 -12.69
N ALA A 198 12.74 1.32 -11.77
CA ALA A 198 13.34 0.99 -10.48
C ALA A 198 14.17 -0.30 -10.48
N HIS A 199 14.16 -1.06 -11.56
CA HIS A 199 14.90 -2.31 -11.70
C HIS A 199 14.67 -3.26 -10.54
N VAL A 200 13.39 -3.49 -10.19
CA VAL A 200 13.00 -4.39 -9.09
C VAL A 200 13.61 -5.78 -9.28
N GLU A 201 14.17 -6.34 -8.22
CA GLU A 201 14.91 -7.61 -8.27
C GLU A 201 14.01 -8.83 -8.43
N ALA A 202 12.80 -8.78 -7.90
CA ALA A 202 11.86 -9.89 -7.99
C ALA A 202 10.46 -9.42 -8.39
N VAL A 203 9.71 -10.35 -8.99
CA VAL A 203 8.27 -10.21 -9.26
C VAL A 203 7.58 -11.47 -8.76
N MET A 204 6.49 -11.31 -8.02
CA MET A 204 5.68 -12.42 -7.50
C MET A 204 4.40 -12.57 -8.30
N GLY A 205 4.15 -13.78 -8.83
CA GLY A 205 2.91 -14.12 -9.53
C GLY A 205 1.74 -14.27 -8.55
N ALA A 206 0.58 -13.78 -8.95
CA ALA A 206 -0.64 -13.86 -8.16
C ALA A 206 -1.24 -15.27 -8.10
N TYR A 207 -2.19 -15.48 -7.18
CA TYR A 207 -2.93 -16.74 -7.05
C TYR A 207 -3.84 -17.02 -8.25
N ASN A 208 -4.56 -16.00 -8.71
CA ASN A 208 -5.61 -16.11 -9.70
C ASN A 208 -5.11 -16.47 -11.11
N CYS A 209 -6.03 -16.89 -11.95
CA CYS A 209 -5.87 -16.86 -13.40
C CYS A 209 -6.17 -15.48 -13.97
N VAL A 210 -5.58 -15.15 -15.10
CA VAL A 210 -5.93 -14.00 -15.95
C VAL A 210 -6.27 -14.52 -17.33
N ASN A 211 -7.50 -14.27 -17.79
CA ASN A 211 -7.99 -14.70 -19.08
C ASN A 211 -7.71 -16.20 -19.35
N GLY A 212 -7.85 -17.04 -18.31
CA GLY A 212 -7.68 -18.49 -18.36
C GLY A 212 -6.25 -19.00 -18.15
N GLU A 213 -5.24 -18.14 -18.03
CA GLU A 213 -3.86 -18.55 -17.71
C GLU A 213 -3.55 -18.29 -16.21
N PRO A 214 -3.12 -19.30 -15.40
CA PRO A 214 -2.66 -19.07 -14.06
C PRO A 214 -1.46 -18.11 -14.04
N CYS A 215 -1.48 -17.07 -13.21
CA CYS A 215 -0.42 -16.05 -13.19
C CYS A 215 0.97 -16.64 -13.02
N CYS A 216 1.14 -17.62 -12.12
CA CYS A 216 2.42 -18.27 -11.88
C CYS A 216 2.84 -19.26 -12.99
N GLY A 217 1.98 -19.54 -13.97
CA GLY A 217 2.25 -20.43 -15.11
C GLY A 217 1.98 -19.78 -16.48
N SER A 218 1.72 -18.48 -16.50
CA SER A 218 1.35 -17.76 -17.72
C SER A 218 2.57 -17.45 -18.58
N LYS A 219 2.59 -17.98 -19.80
CA LYS A 219 3.59 -17.59 -20.80
C LYS A 219 3.36 -16.18 -21.31
N THR A 220 2.11 -15.76 -21.40
CA THR A 220 1.73 -14.41 -21.82
C THR A 220 2.29 -13.36 -20.85
N LEU A 221 2.06 -13.53 -19.56
CA LEU A 221 2.51 -12.58 -18.55
C LEU A 221 4.03 -12.67 -18.31
N ILE A 222 4.58 -13.87 -18.07
CA ILE A 222 5.96 -14.01 -17.64
C ILE A 222 6.95 -13.90 -18.81
N LYS A 223 6.74 -14.72 -19.90
CA LYS A 223 7.70 -14.75 -21.00
C LYS A 223 7.54 -13.58 -21.94
N ASN A 224 6.29 -13.30 -22.37
CA ASN A 224 6.08 -12.31 -23.41
C ASN A 224 6.12 -10.90 -22.84
N LYS A 225 5.31 -10.61 -21.81
CA LYS A 225 5.19 -9.27 -21.24
C LYS A 225 6.43 -8.95 -20.37
N LEU A 226 6.61 -9.67 -19.24
CA LEU A 226 7.61 -9.33 -18.24
C LEU A 226 9.06 -9.45 -18.79
N ARG A 227 9.42 -10.60 -19.34
CA ARG A 227 10.79 -10.83 -19.83
C ARG A 227 11.04 -10.36 -21.26
N GLY A 228 10.04 -10.48 -22.14
CA GLY A 228 10.17 -10.13 -23.56
C GLY A 228 10.03 -8.64 -23.81
N GLU A 229 8.94 -8.04 -23.33
CA GLU A 229 8.62 -6.64 -23.59
C GLU A 229 9.37 -5.69 -22.62
N TRP A 230 9.32 -5.98 -21.31
CA TRP A 230 9.92 -5.12 -20.28
C TRP A 230 11.37 -5.50 -19.92
N ASN A 231 11.94 -6.52 -20.55
CA ASN A 231 13.33 -6.97 -20.34
C ASN A 231 13.67 -7.27 -18.87
N PHE A 232 12.75 -7.82 -18.10
CA PHE A 232 12.98 -8.19 -16.72
C PHE A 232 14.09 -9.24 -16.59
N GLU A 233 15.15 -8.93 -15.86
CA GLU A 233 16.32 -9.79 -15.66
C GLU A 233 16.36 -10.49 -14.29
N GLY A 234 15.51 -10.07 -13.34
CA GLY A 234 15.44 -10.62 -11.99
C GLY A 234 14.79 -12.01 -11.93
N HIS A 235 14.51 -12.50 -10.72
CA HIS A 235 13.81 -13.76 -10.53
C HIS A 235 12.30 -13.58 -10.36
N PHE A 236 11.56 -14.59 -10.81
CA PHE A 236 10.12 -14.66 -10.64
C PHE A 236 9.77 -15.71 -9.57
N VAL A 237 8.97 -15.34 -8.59
CA VAL A 237 8.52 -16.21 -7.50
C VAL A 237 7.01 -16.43 -7.57
N SER A 238 6.54 -17.64 -7.25
CA SER A 238 5.11 -17.88 -7.07
C SER A 238 4.64 -17.31 -5.73
N ASP A 239 3.39 -16.88 -5.66
CA ASP A 239 2.73 -16.75 -4.38
C ASP A 239 2.67 -18.10 -3.66
N CYS A 240 2.45 -18.06 -2.32
CA CYS A 240 2.58 -19.23 -1.49
C CYS A 240 1.50 -20.27 -1.82
N TRP A 241 1.93 -21.45 -2.25
CA TRP A 241 1.11 -22.56 -2.75
C TRP A 241 0.34 -22.28 -4.05
N ALA A 242 0.46 -21.13 -4.70
CA ALA A 242 -0.25 -20.79 -5.93
C ALA A 242 -0.03 -21.79 -7.09
N ILE A 243 1.13 -22.46 -7.17
CA ILE A 243 1.35 -23.49 -8.20
C ILE A 243 0.53 -24.77 -7.92
N ARG A 244 0.18 -25.04 -6.65
CA ARG A 244 -0.70 -26.14 -6.27
C ARG A 244 -2.12 -25.92 -6.83
N ASP A 245 -2.56 -24.68 -6.89
CA ASP A 245 -3.89 -24.33 -7.40
C ASP A 245 -4.11 -24.76 -8.85
N PHE A 246 -3.05 -24.91 -9.66
CA PHE A 246 -3.16 -25.36 -11.05
C PHE A 246 -3.86 -26.71 -11.18
N HIS A 247 -3.65 -27.65 -10.26
CA HIS A 247 -4.27 -28.97 -10.28
C HIS A 247 -5.34 -29.19 -9.22
N GLU A 248 -5.39 -28.37 -8.16
CA GLU A 248 -6.40 -28.51 -7.11
C GLU A 248 -7.62 -27.60 -7.32
N ASN A 249 -7.41 -26.37 -7.85
CA ASN A 249 -8.45 -25.35 -7.92
C ASN A 249 -8.73 -24.89 -9.37
N HIS A 250 -7.70 -24.46 -10.12
CA HIS A 250 -7.89 -24.01 -11.52
C HIS A 250 -8.13 -25.14 -12.51
N MET A 251 -7.78 -26.38 -12.16
CA MET A 251 -7.96 -27.59 -12.99
C MET A 251 -7.31 -27.48 -14.39
N VAL A 252 -6.23 -26.69 -14.53
CA VAL A 252 -5.49 -26.54 -15.80
C VAL A 252 -4.42 -27.61 -15.99
N THR A 253 -4.07 -28.34 -14.94
CA THR A 253 -3.20 -29.53 -14.95
C THR A 253 -3.83 -30.66 -14.15
N GLY A 254 -3.38 -31.89 -14.35
CA GLY A 254 -3.96 -33.07 -13.68
C GLY A 254 -3.13 -33.57 -12.49
N THR A 255 -1.89 -33.09 -12.31
CA THR A 255 -0.97 -33.59 -11.27
C THR A 255 0.00 -32.51 -10.79
N PRO A 256 0.54 -32.62 -9.55
CA PRO A 256 1.58 -31.70 -9.07
C PRO A 256 2.81 -31.65 -9.98
N MET A 257 3.20 -32.76 -10.59
CA MET A 257 4.32 -32.83 -11.54
C MET A 257 4.07 -31.98 -12.79
N GLN A 258 2.86 -32.01 -13.35
CA GLN A 258 2.48 -31.19 -14.49
C GLN A 258 2.42 -29.71 -14.11
N SER A 259 1.94 -29.37 -12.92
CA SER A 259 1.91 -27.99 -12.40
C SER A 259 3.30 -27.43 -12.23
N ALA A 260 4.21 -28.19 -11.63
CA ALA A 260 5.62 -27.82 -11.49
C ALA A 260 6.29 -27.57 -12.85
N ALA A 261 6.04 -28.48 -13.83
CA ALA A 261 6.55 -28.34 -15.19
C ALA A 261 5.97 -27.10 -15.90
N MET A 262 4.68 -26.86 -15.78
CA MET A 262 4.02 -25.71 -16.40
C MET A 262 4.61 -24.39 -15.86
N ALA A 263 4.72 -24.24 -14.54
CA ALA A 263 5.25 -23.05 -13.90
C ALA A 263 6.72 -22.81 -14.29
N LEU A 264 7.60 -23.80 -14.15
CA LEU A 264 9.01 -23.65 -14.51
C LEU A 264 9.21 -23.33 -15.99
N ASN A 265 8.49 -24.01 -16.88
CA ASN A 265 8.54 -23.74 -18.33
C ASN A 265 7.96 -22.38 -18.69
N ALA A 266 7.08 -21.80 -17.89
CA ALA A 266 6.60 -20.42 -18.07
C ALA A 266 7.64 -19.39 -17.58
N GLY A 267 8.60 -19.78 -16.74
CA GLY A 267 9.66 -18.91 -16.22
C GLY A 267 9.48 -18.52 -14.76
N CYS A 268 8.67 -19.26 -13.98
CA CYS A 268 8.62 -19.16 -12.53
C CYS A 268 9.86 -19.84 -11.94
N ASP A 269 10.79 -19.05 -11.40
CA ASP A 269 12.11 -19.53 -10.96
C ASP A 269 12.07 -20.10 -9.55
N LEU A 270 11.21 -19.58 -8.69
CA LEU A 270 11.12 -19.89 -7.27
C LEU A 270 9.70 -20.26 -6.85
N ASN A 271 9.52 -21.36 -6.17
CA ASN A 271 8.23 -21.77 -5.61
C ASN A 271 8.15 -21.48 -4.11
N CYS A 272 7.23 -20.64 -3.70
CA CYS A 272 6.73 -20.63 -2.34
C CYS A 272 5.71 -21.76 -2.16
N GLY A 273 6.11 -22.80 -1.42
CA GLY A 273 5.32 -24.02 -1.24
C GLY A 273 6.10 -25.28 -1.59
N ASN A 274 5.39 -26.38 -1.84
CA ASN A 274 5.96 -27.70 -1.98
C ASN A 274 5.87 -28.33 -3.39
N THR A 275 5.23 -27.64 -4.34
CA THR A 275 4.98 -28.22 -5.69
C THR A 275 6.28 -28.50 -6.44
N TYR A 276 7.34 -27.68 -6.24
CA TYR A 276 8.64 -27.92 -6.88
C TYR A 276 9.44 -29.10 -6.30
N LEU A 277 8.94 -29.81 -5.28
CA LEU A 277 9.43 -31.15 -4.92
C LEU A 277 9.27 -32.14 -6.08
N HIS A 278 8.36 -31.87 -7.02
CA HIS A 278 8.10 -32.71 -8.17
C HIS A 278 8.93 -32.35 -9.41
N ILE A 279 9.83 -31.34 -9.34
CA ILE A 279 10.64 -30.92 -10.51
C ILE A 279 11.55 -32.05 -11.04
N LEU A 280 12.19 -32.84 -10.17
CA LEU A 280 13.03 -33.97 -10.62
C LEU A 280 12.20 -35.04 -11.30
N ASN A 281 10.99 -35.32 -10.81
CA ASN A 281 10.09 -36.24 -11.48
C ASN A 281 9.67 -35.71 -12.85
N ALA A 282 9.37 -34.42 -12.97
CA ALA A 282 9.06 -33.78 -14.23
C ALA A 282 10.25 -33.84 -15.22
N TYR A 283 11.45 -33.66 -14.75
CA TYR A 283 12.69 -33.82 -15.53
C TYR A 283 12.86 -35.24 -16.05
N HIS A 284 12.75 -36.26 -15.20
CA HIS A 284 12.86 -37.67 -15.60
C HIS A 284 11.78 -38.12 -16.59
N HIS A 285 10.62 -37.45 -16.60
CA HIS A 285 9.56 -37.68 -17.58
C HIS A 285 9.65 -36.78 -18.82
N GLY A 286 10.75 -35.99 -18.96
CA GLY A 286 10.97 -35.13 -20.12
C GLY A 286 10.01 -33.93 -20.22
N MET A 287 9.35 -33.54 -19.11
CA MET A 287 8.42 -32.41 -19.09
C MET A 287 9.15 -31.07 -18.89
N VAL A 288 10.32 -31.09 -18.28
CA VAL A 288 11.25 -29.94 -18.14
C VAL A 288 12.64 -30.37 -18.55
N THR A 289 13.46 -29.41 -18.99
CA THR A 289 14.86 -29.66 -19.38
C THR A 289 15.83 -29.29 -18.25
N GLU A 290 17.06 -29.82 -18.30
CA GLU A 290 18.11 -29.39 -17.37
C GLU A 290 18.44 -27.90 -17.54
N GLU A 291 18.37 -27.38 -18.77
CA GLU A 291 18.62 -25.97 -19.07
C GLU A 291 17.60 -25.06 -18.36
N ALA A 292 16.32 -25.46 -18.33
CA ALA A 292 15.28 -24.69 -17.62
C ALA A 292 15.53 -24.65 -16.11
N ILE A 293 15.90 -25.77 -15.50
CA ILE A 293 16.26 -25.85 -14.08
C ILE A 293 17.51 -25.02 -13.80
N THR A 294 18.52 -25.13 -14.68
CA THR A 294 19.79 -24.40 -14.55
C THR A 294 19.58 -22.89 -14.64
N GLU A 295 18.79 -22.44 -15.61
CA GLU A 295 18.51 -21.02 -15.81
C GLU A 295 17.76 -20.41 -14.62
N ALA A 296 16.77 -21.11 -14.06
CA ALA A 296 16.08 -20.67 -12.85
C ALA A 296 17.06 -20.57 -11.66
N ALA A 297 17.89 -21.59 -11.45
CA ALA A 297 18.93 -21.54 -10.42
C ALA A 297 19.92 -20.38 -10.63
N VAL A 298 20.35 -20.13 -11.87
CA VAL A 298 21.25 -18.99 -12.19
C VAL A 298 20.62 -17.65 -11.82
N ARG A 299 19.34 -17.42 -12.12
CA ARG A 299 18.66 -16.17 -11.72
C ARG A 299 18.62 -16.00 -10.20
N LEU A 300 18.27 -17.05 -9.47
CA LEU A 300 18.25 -17.03 -8.01
C LEU A 300 19.63 -16.77 -7.41
N PHE A 301 20.67 -17.43 -7.92
CA PHE A 301 22.04 -17.19 -7.46
C PHE A 301 22.57 -15.81 -7.87
N THR A 302 22.11 -15.26 -9.00
CA THR A 302 22.42 -13.87 -9.38
C THR A 302 21.97 -12.91 -8.30
N THR A 303 20.71 -13.02 -7.82
CA THR A 303 20.20 -12.23 -6.69
C THR A 303 21.07 -12.40 -5.44
N ARG A 304 21.46 -13.64 -5.09
CA ARG A 304 22.30 -13.89 -3.91
C ARG A 304 23.70 -13.27 -4.04
N PHE A 305 24.29 -13.25 -5.24
CA PHE A 305 25.55 -12.53 -5.50
C PHE A 305 25.37 -11.03 -5.41
N MET A 306 24.32 -10.47 -5.99
CA MET A 306 24.03 -9.04 -5.91
C MET A 306 23.81 -8.55 -4.46
N LEU A 307 23.24 -9.41 -3.60
CA LEU A 307 23.12 -9.17 -2.17
C LEU A 307 24.45 -9.31 -1.39
N GLY A 308 25.55 -9.73 -2.06
CA GLY A 308 26.85 -9.94 -1.42
C GLY A 308 26.92 -11.16 -0.49
N LEU A 309 26.03 -12.16 -0.64
CA LEU A 309 25.95 -13.29 0.29
C LEU A 309 27.14 -14.25 0.20
N PHE A 310 27.95 -14.16 -0.85
CA PHE A 310 29.15 -15.00 -1.06
C PHE A 310 30.46 -14.23 -0.93
N ASP A 311 30.48 -12.96 -1.39
CA ASP A 311 31.68 -12.12 -1.47
C ASP A 311 31.77 -11.09 -0.34
N GLY A 312 30.74 -11.00 0.50
CA GLY A 312 30.59 -9.96 1.50
C GLY A 312 29.96 -8.67 0.96
N SER A 313 29.57 -7.79 1.86
CA SER A 313 28.85 -6.55 1.57
C SER A 313 29.33 -5.43 2.50
N GLU A 314 29.28 -4.18 2.02
CA GLU A 314 29.44 -2.99 2.85
C GLU A 314 28.44 -2.92 4.01
N TYR A 315 27.31 -3.61 3.88
CA TYR A 315 26.24 -3.68 4.88
C TYR A 315 26.46 -4.72 5.99
N ASP A 316 27.47 -5.58 5.90
CA ASP A 316 27.73 -6.65 6.90
C ASP A 316 28.11 -6.13 8.28
N LYS A 317 28.45 -4.83 8.36
CA LYS A 317 28.82 -4.14 9.60
C LYS A 317 27.65 -3.45 10.29
N ILE A 318 26.46 -3.42 9.70
CA ILE A 318 25.28 -2.80 10.30
C ILE A 318 24.96 -3.54 11.61
N PRO A 319 24.99 -2.84 12.76
CA PRO A 319 24.79 -3.47 14.06
C PRO A 319 23.29 -3.64 14.35
N TYR A 320 22.96 -4.59 15.23
CA TYR A 320 21.57 -4.84 15.64
C TYR A 320 20.90 -3.63 16.33
N SER A 321 21.71 -2.71 16.89
CA SER A 321 21.23 -1.45 17.51
C SER A 321 20.55 -0.48 16.52
N LYS A 322 20.62 -0.75 15.23
CA LYS A 322 19.85 0.00 14.21
C LYS A 322 18.37 -0.39 14.18
N VAL A 323 18.03 -1.59 14.68
CA VAL A 323 16.64 -2.04 14.76
C VAL A 323 15.86 -1.13 15.72
N GLU A 324 14.82 -0.50 15.23
CA GLU A 324 13.92 0.40 15.97
C GLU A 324 14.68 1.53 16.71
N CYS A 325 15.74 2.05 16.10
CA CYS A 325 16.52 3.15 16.70
C CYS A 325 15.75 4.49 16.65
N SER A 326 16.19 5.47 17.44
CA SER A 326 15.51 6.76 17.57
C SER A 326 15.33 7.48 16.24
N GLU A 327 16.29 7.37 15.32
CA GLU A 327 16.23 7.99 13.99
C GLU A 327 15.10 7.37 13.16
N HIS A 328 14.93 6.04 13.21
CA HIS A 328 13.86 5.33 12.52
C HIS A 328 12.48 5.68 13.10
N LEU A 329 12.39 5.77 14.41
CA LEU A 329 11.16 6.15 15.11
C LEU A 329 10.73 7.59 14.80
N LEU A 330 11.66 8.51 14.58
CA LEU A 330 11.34 9.88 14.12
C LEU A 330 10.73 9.87 12.72
N ILE A 331 11.24 9.04 11.81
CA ILE A 331 10.67 8.91 10.47
C ILE A 331 9.28 8.26 10.54
N ALA A 332 9.10 7.22 11.37
CA ALA A 332 7.78 6.60 11.57
C ALA A 332 6.74 7.60 12.12
N HIS A 333 7.15 8.44 13.06
CA HIS A 333 6.29 9.51 13.59
C HIS A 333 5.91 10.53 12.51
N LYS A 334 6.91 10.99 11.72
CA LYS A 334 6.66 11.91 10.61
C LYS A 334 5.72 11.30 9.57
N ALA A 335 5.93 10.03 9.20
CA ALA A 335 5.07 9.32 8.28
C ALA A 335 3.61 9.21 8.80
N ALA A 336 3.43 8.98 10.10
CA ALA A 336 2.11 8.98 10.73
C ALA A 336 1.42 10.34 10.65
N LEU A 337 2.15 11.44 10.91
CA LEU A 337 1.61 12.81 10.75
C LEU A 337 1.16 13.09 9.32
N GLU A 338 1.95 12.69 8.34
CA GLU A 338 1.68 12.94 6.92
C GLU A 338 0.58 12.03 6.36
N SER A 339 0.27 10.90 6.99
CA SER A 339 -0.77 9.96 6.58
C SER A 339 -2.18 10.39 6.98
N ILE A 340 -2.33 11.17 8.06
CA ILE A 340 -3.63 11.54 8.61
C ILE A 340 -4.36 12.51 7.67
N VAL A 341 -5.60 12.14 7.29
CA VAL A 341 -6.45 12.94 6.41
C VAL A 341 -7.57 13.60 7.18
N LEU A 342 -7.68 14.93 7.12
CA LEU A 342 -8.81 15.67 7.66
C LEU A 342 -9.92 15.72 6.62
N LEU A 343 -11.04 15.05 6.89
CA LEU A 343 -12.18 14.97 5.99
C LEU A 343 -13.24 16.03 6.25
N LYS A 344 -13.43 16.41 7.52
CA LYS A 344 -14.41 17.44 7.93
C LYS A 344 -13.85 18.25 9.10
N ASN A 345 -14.06 19.57 9.06
CA ASN A 345 -13.72 20.49 10.16
C ASN A 345 -14.76 21.61 10.23
N GLU A 346 -15.95 21.30 10.75
CA GLU A 346 -17.07 22.23 10.81
C GLU A 346 -16.81 23.26 11.90
N ASN A 347 -17.09 24.55 11.58
CA ASN A 347 -16.87 25.68 12.45
C ASN A 347 -15.46 25.81 13.05
N GLY A 348 -14.46 25.12 12.44
CA GLY A 348 -13.08 25.15 12.91
C GLY A 348 -12.90 24.54 14.30
N ILE A 349 -13.64 23.43 14.59
CA ILE A 349 -13.48 22.71 15.86
C ILE A 349 -12.08 22.21 16.07
N LEU A 350 -11.40 21.84 15.00
CA LEU A 350 -9.98 21.49 14.99
C LEU A 350 -9.14 22.67 14.50
N PRO A 351 -7.97 22.90 15.08
CA PRO A 351 -7.41 22.20 16.25
C PRO A 351 -8.14 22.58 17.54
N LEU A 352 -8.18 21.60 18.45
CA LEU A 352 -8.74 21.78 19.78
C LEU A 352 -7.99 22.87 20.57
N LYS A 353 -8.73 23.70 21.29
CA LYS A 353 -8.15 24.76 22.11
C LYS A 353 -8.06 24.28 23.56
N GLU A 354 -6.87 23.87 23.96
CA GLU A 354 -6.62 23.29 25.29
C GLU A 354 -7.23 24.10 26.43
N LYS A 355 -7.14 25.43 26.37
CA LYS A 355 -7.64 26.34 27.44
C LYS A 355 -9.17 26.39 27.54
N GLU A 356 -9.88 25.93 26.52
CA GLU A 356 -11.36 25.92 26.49
C GLU A 356 -11.92 24.55 26.93
N ILE A 357 -11.09 23.52 27.08
CA ILE A 357 -11.47 22.15 27.40
C ILE A 357 -11.01 21.79 28.80
N LYS A 358 -11.94 21.36 29.67
CA LYS A 358 -11.66 20.85 31.02
C LYS A 358 -11.71 19.34 31.08
N THR A 359 -12.62 18.75 30.34
CA THR A 359 -12.81 17.30 30.28
C THR A 359 -12.97 16.84 28.84
N LEU A 360 -12.13 15.94 28.42
CA LEU A 360 -12.17 15.30 27.10
C LEU A 360 -12.63 13.85 27.26
N GLY A 361 -13.68 13.47 26.53
CA GLY A 361 -14.16 12.10 26.45
C GLY A 361 -13.47 11.38 25.30
N ILE A 362 -12.88 10.23 25.57
CA ILE A 362 -12.35 9.34 24.52
C ILE A 362 -13.19 8.07 24.54
N ILE A 363 -13.84 7.76 23.42
CA ILE A 363 -14.82 6.68 23.32
C ILE A 363 -14.51 5.82 22.09
N GLY A 364 -14.72 4.52 22.20
CA GLY A 364 -14.67 3.63 21.06
C GLY A 364 -13.71 2.46 21.20
N PRO A 365 -13.96 1.36 20.47
CA PRO A 365 -13.15 0.13 20.54
C PRO A 365 -11.73 0.31 20.01
N ASN A 366 -11.51 1.26 19.09
CA ASN A 366 -10.20 1.51 18.51
C ASN A 366 -9.38 2.53 19.31
N ALA A 367 -9.95 3.17 20.33
CA ALA A 367 -9.25 4.20 21.10
C ALA A 367 -8.01 3.67 21.83
N ASP A 368 -8.08 2.45 22.38
CA ASP A 368 -7.00 1.78 23.11
C ASP A 368 -6.67 0.41 22.49
N SER A 369 -6.69 0.31 21.17
CA SER A 369 -6.41 -0.90 20.43
C SER A 369 -5.02 -0.83 19.76
N ARG A 370 -4.16 -1.82 20.04
CA ARG A 370 -2.88 -1.99 19.36
C ARG A 370 -3.07 -2.52 17.93
N ALA A 371 -4.02 -3.41 17.72
CA ALA A 371 -4.33 -3.98 16.40
C ALA A 371 -4.75 -2.89 15.41
N ALA A 372 -5.55 -1.92 15.87
CA ALA A 372 -5.97 -0.78 15.05
C ALA A 372 -4.84 0.18 14.63
N LEU A 373 -3.62 0.00 15.15
CA LEU A 373 -2.45 0.81 14.76
C LEU A 373 -1.70 0.24 13.56
N ILE A 374 -1.76 -1.07 13.32
CA ILE A 374 -0.74 -1.77 12.55
C ILE A 374 -1.23 -2.40 11.24
N GLY A 375 -2.39 -3.05 11.21
CA GLY A 375 -2.82 -3.80 10.03
C GLY A 375 -1.93 -5.02 9.72
N ASN A 376 -2.02 -5.58 8.52
CA ASN A 376 -1.32 -6.80 8.13
C ASN A 376 0.18 -6.59 7.81
N TYR A 377 0.98 -7.64 7.85
CA TYR A 377 2.43 -7.70 7.53
C TYR A 377 3.29 -6.76 8.37
N HIS A 378 3.11 -6.77 9.69
CA HIS A 378 3.87 -5.96 10.63
C HIS A 378 4.93 -6.75 11.43
N GLY A 379 5.93 -6.04 11.95
CA GLY A 379 6.80 -6.49 13.01
C GLY A 379 6.18 -6.24 14.39
N THR A 380 6.98 -6.45 15.43
CA THR A 380 6.60 -6.11 16.80
C THR A 380 7.34 -4.84 17.21
N SER A 381 6.62 -3.79 17.57
CA SER A 381 7.27 -2.60 18.14
C SER A 381 7.57 -2.81 19.63
N SER A 382 8.67 -2.22 20.11
CA SER A 382 8.99 -2.21 21.54
C SER A 382 7.99 -1.39 22.36
N GLU A 383 7.28 -0.46 21.70
CA GLU A 383 6.28 0.41 22.32
C GLU A 383 5.14 0.70 21.33
N TYR A 384 3.92 0.54 21.81
CA TYR A 384 2.71 0.94 21.10
C TYR A 384 2.09 2.15 21.80
N VAL A 385 1.73 3.17 21.03
CA VAL A 385 1.03 4.35 21.53
C VAL A 385 -0.32 4.45 20.85
N THR A 386 -1.37 4.05 21.55
CA THR A 386 -2.76 4.15 21.11
C THR A 386 -3.23 5.59 21.07
N VAL A 387 -4.38 5.86 20.46
CA VAL A 387 -4.96 7.21 20.44
C VAL A 387 -5.19 7.72 21.86
N LEU A 388 -5.76 6.87 22.74
CA LEU A 388 -5.98 7.19 24.15
C LEU A 388 -4.67 7.55 24.86
N GLU A 389 -3.64 6.75 24.67
CA GLU A 389 -2.34 6.99 25.32
C GLU A 389 -1.63 8.22 24.75
N GLY A 390 -1.65 8.42 23.44
CA GLY A 390 -1.06 9.59 22.80
C GLY A 390 -1.69 10.90 23.29
N VAL A 391 -3.02 10.94 23.37
CA VAL A 391 -3.74 12.11 23.90
C VAL A 391 -3.41 12.32 25.38
N ARG A 392 -3.40 11.26 26.21
CA ARG A 392 -3.02 11.38 27.64
C ARG A 392 -1.61 11.93 27.82
N ARG A 393 -0.66 11.45 27.04
CA ARG A 393 0.74 11.94 27.09
C ARG A 393 0.84 13.41 26.67
N TYR A 394 0.04 13.80 25.67
CA TYR A 394 0.09 15.16 25.13
C TYR A 394 -0.46 16.18 26.13
N VAL A 395 -1.64 15.93 26.71
CA VAL A 395 -2.33 16.89 27.60
C VAL A 395 -1.86 16.84 29.06
N GLY A 396 -1.17 15.76 29.46
CA GLY A 396 -0.71 15.60 30.84
C GLY A 396 -1.86 15.73 31.85
N ASP A 397 -1.64 16.55 32.89
CA ASP A 397 -2.61 16.81 33.95
C ASP A 397 -3.51 18.04 33.67
N GLU A 398 -3.31 18.74 32.56
CA GLU A 398 -4.03 19.99 32.24
C GLU A 398 -5.49 19.75 31.84
N ILE A 399 -5.79 18.60 31.21
CA ILE A 399 -7.13 18.23 30.78
C ILE A 399 -7.50 16.85 31.36
N ARG A 400 -8.65 16.79 32.02
CA ARG A 400 -9.17 15.52 32.52
C ARG A 400 -9.61 14.62 31.35
N ILE A 401 -9.03 13.42 31.25
CA ILE A 401 -9.46 12.40 30.28
C ILE A 401 -10.37 11.39 30.95
N ILE A 402 -11.54 11.15 30.37
CA ILE A 402 -12.42 10.05 30.72
C ILE A 402 -12.62 9.15 29.51
N TYR A 403 -12.62 7.84 29.72
CA TYR A 403 -12.60 6.84 28.66
C TYR A 403 -13.70 5.81 28.84
N SER A 404 -14.28 5.38 27.73
CA SER A 404 -15.11 4.19 27.63
C SER A 404 -14.86 3.49 26.30
N GLN A 405 -14.74 2.16 26.31
CA GLN A 405 -14.70 1.37 25.09
C GLN A 405 -16.01 1.46 24.30
N GLY A 406 -17.14 1.62 24.96
CA GLY A 406 -18.47 1.79 24.39
C GLY A 406 -19.07 0.55 23.74
N CYS A 407 -18.31 -0.20 22.97
CA CYS A 407 -18.71 -1.47 22.36
C CYS A 407 -17.47 -2.33 22.04
N ASP A 408 -17.67 -3.58 21.65
CA ASP A 408 -16.60 -4.39 21.03
C ASP A 408 -16.40 -4.01 19.55
N LEU A 409 -15.30 -4.45 18.98
CA LEU A 409 -14.93 -4.10 17.59
C LEU A 409 -15.96 -4.58 16.55
N PHE A 410 -16.39 -5.84 16.65
CA PHE A 410 -17.25 -6.49 15.65
C PHE A 410 -18.61 -6.93 16.18
N LYS A 411 -18.62 -7.75 17.23
CA LYS A 411 -19.83 -8.23 17.91
C LYS A 411 -19.63 -8.10 19.41
N ASN A 412 -20.60 -7.53 20.10
CA ASN A 412 -20.55 -7.47 21.55
C ASN A 412 -20.48 -8.87 22.15
N LYS A 413 -19.55 -9.06 23.07
CA LYS A 413 -19.43 -10.30 23.82
C LYS A 413 -20.63 -10.44 24.74
N THR A 414 -21.16 -11.65 24.82
CA THR A 414 -22.16 -12.00 25.83
C THR A 414 -21.44 -12.38 27.12
N GLU A 415 -21.62 -11.58 28.16
CA GLU A 415 -21.04 -11.85 29.47
C GLU A 415 -22.16 -12.18 30.46
N PRO A 416 -21.93 -13.10 31.43
CA PRO A 416 -22.93 -13.37 32.49
C PRO A 416 -23.30 -12.09 33.24
N LEU A 417 -24.58 -11.85 33.41
CA LEU A 417 -25.15 -10.70 34.14
C LEU A 417 -25.02 -9.34 33.42
N ALA A 418 -24.40 -9.26 32.24
CA ALA A 418 -24.36 -8.02 31.47
C ALA A 418 -25.73 -7.73 30.81
N GLN A 419 -26.04 -6.44 30.71
CA GLN A 419 -27.20 -5.93 29.96
C GLN A 419 -26.72 -5.40 28.60
N ASP A 420 -27.56 -5.49 27.57
CA ASP A 420 -27.25 -5.03 26.23
C ASP A 420 -26.79 -3.56 26.14
N MET A 421 -27.27 -2.73 27.09
CA MET A 421 -26.98 -1.29 27.10
C MET A 421 -25.84 -0.88 28.05
N ASP A 422 -25.25 -1.79 28.81
CA ASP A 422 -24.28 -1.42 29.85
C ASP A 422 -23.12 -0.59 29.31
N ARG A 423 -22.45 -1.05 28.24
CA ARG A 423 -21.36 -0.34 27.64
C ARG A 423 -21.78 0.95 26.93
N LEU A 424 -22.95 0.94 26.29
CA LEU A 424 -23.50 2.15 25.65
C LEU A 424 -23.89 3.18 26.73
N SER A 425 -24.46 2.76 27.86
CA SER A 425 -24.78 3.64 28.99
C SER A 425 -23.53 4.29 29.59
N GLU A 426 -22.44 3.52 29.72
CA GLU A 426 -21.13 4.06 30.11
C GLU A 426 -20.62 5.12 29.12
N ALA A 427 -20.66 4.81 27.82
CA ALA A 427 -20.24 5.75 26.78
C ALA A 427 -21.06 7.05 26.80
N VAL A 428 -22.38 6.94 26.97
CA VAL A 428 -23.28 8.12 27.14
C VAL A 428 -22.89 8.92 28.38
N THR A 429 -22.58 8.25 29.50
CA THR A 429 -22.14 8.93 30.74
C THR A 429 -20.83 9.67 30.53
N VAL A 430 -19.84 9.05 29.84
CA VAL A 430 -18.59 9.70 29.45
C VAL A 430 -18.87 10.91 28.58
N ALA A 431 -19.70 10.75 27.55
CA ALA A 431 -20.03 11.84 26.62
C ALA A 431 -20.68 13.03 27.33
N GLN A 432 -21.70 12.79 28.18
CA GLN A 432 -22.41 13.84 28.89
C GLN A 432 -21.53 14.65 29.87
N ASN A 433 -20.48 14.01 30.42
CA ASN A 433 -19.53 14.64 31.34
C ASN A 433 -18.28 15.21 30.64
N SER A 434 -18.26 15.29 29.31
CA SER A 434 -17.18 15.84 28.52
C SER A 434 -17.55 17.15 27.84
N ASP A 435 -16.56 17.99 27.57
CA ASP A 435 -16.73 19.19 26.76
C ASP A 435 -16.68 18.86 25.27
N VAL A 436 -15.79 17.93 24.88
CA VAL A 436 -15.60 17.42 23.51
C VAL A 436 -15.37 15.92 23.58
N ILE A 437 -15.76 15.20 22.55
CA ILE A 437 -15.62 13.74 22.42
C ILE A 437 -14.70 13.44 21.26
N ILE A 438 -13.69 12.59 21.51
CA ILE A 438 -12.91 11.90 20.49
C ILE A 438 -13.49 10.48 20.37
N LEU A 439 -14.16 10.20 19.25
CA LEU A 439 -14.79 8.91 18.99
C LEU A 439 -13.90 8.09 18.04
N CYS A 440 -13.30 7.00 18.54
CA CYS A 440 -12.38 6.16 17.79
C CYS A 440 -13.07 4.87 17.36
N LEU A 441 -13.41 4.80 16.08
CA LEU A 441 -14.11 3.66 15.47
C LEU A 441 -13.31 3.14 14.27
N GLY A 442 -13.64 1.95 13.81
CA GLY A 442 -13.05 1.39 12.61
C GLY A 442 -12.94 -0.12 12.63
N LEU A 443 -11.91 -0.60 11.96
CA LEU A 443 -11.64 -2.00 11.75
C LEU A 443 -10.25 -2.35 12.30
N ASP A 444 -9.81 -3.57 12.06
CA ASP A 444 -8.44 -4.06 12.15
C ASP A 444 -8.23 -5.22 11.17
N GLU A 445 -7.05 -5.82 11.15
CA GLU A 445 -6.71 -6.91 10.23
C GLU A 445 -7.59 -8.16 10.35
N THR A 446 -8.37 -8.31 11.46
CA THR A 446 -9.31 -9.43 11.62
C THR A 446 -10.62 -9.21 10.88
N LEU A 447 -10.90 -7.98 10.43
CA LEU A 447 -12.12 -7.61 9.71
C LEU A 447 -11.87 -7.17 8.27
N GLU A 448 -10.72 -6.57 7.99
CA GLU A 448 -10.23 -6.33 6.64
C GLU A 448 -8.77 -6.78 6.55
N GLY A 449 -8.47 -7.78 5.73
CA GLY A 449 -7.15 -8.38 5.65
C GLY A 449 -7.06 -9.51 4.66
N GLU A 450 -6.06 -10.35 4.83
CA GLU A 450 -5.81 -11.51 3.98
C GLU A 450 -6.58 -12.75 4.45
N GLU A 451 -6.97 -13.60 3.51
CA GLU A 451 -7.54 -14.90 3.82
C GLU A 451 -6.59 -15.70 4.73
N GLY A 452 -7.15 -16.33 5.77
CA GLY A 452 -6.42 -17.15 6.74
C GLY A 452 -5.83 -16.38 7.92
N ASP A 453 -5.58 -15.08 7.79
CA ASP A 453 -5.11 -14.24 8.90
C ASP A 453 -6.26 -13.62 9.72
N THR A 454 -7.44 -13.60 9.13
CA THR A 454 -8.61 -12.89 9.64
C THR A 454 -9.55 -13.78 10.44
N GLY A 455 -9.24 -14.41 11.45
CA GLY A 455 -10.05 -15.41 12.16
C GLY A 455 -11.55 -15.11 12.44
N ASN A 456 -12.04 -13.90 12.13
CA ASN A 456 -13.39 -13.44 12.42
C ASN A 456 -14.17 -12.92 11.22
N SER A 457 -13.57 -12.88 10.03
CA SER A 457 -14.25 -12.27 8.93
C SER A 457 -15.34 -13.16 8.35
N TYR A 458 -16.35 -12.54 7.80
CA TYR A 458 -17.46 -13.22 7.15
C TYR A 458 -17.19 -13.46 5.66
N ALA A 459 -16.14 -12.90 5.09
CA ALA A 459 -15.80 -12.99 3.67
C ALA A 459 -14.29 -13.16 3.42
N SER A 460 -13.62 -13.98 4.21
CA SER A 460 -12.19 -14.30 4.10
C SER A 460 -11.28 -13.07 4.12
N GLY A 461 -11.66 -12.02 4.83
CA GLY A 461 -10.92 -10.76 4.93
C GLY A 461 -11.54 -9.60 4.15
N ASP A 462 -12.39 -9.88 3.16
CA ASP A 462 -13.14 -8.84 2.44
C ASP A 462 -14.30 -8.31 3.28
N LYS A 463 -14.74 -7.09 2.99
CA LYS A 463 -15.96 -6.49 3.54
C LYS A 463 -17.18 -6.85 2.69
N GLU A 464 -18.33 -7.07 3.34
CA GLU A 464 -19.60 -7.26 2.64
C GLU A 464 -20.16 -5.93 2.09
N ASP A 465 -19.98 -4.86 2.88
CA ASP A 465 -20.46 -3.52 2.57
C ASP A 465 -19.49 -2.44 3.10
N LEU A 466 -19.88 -1.18 3.01
CA LEU A 466 -19.10 -0.04 3.53
C LEU A 466 -19.49 0.34 4.97
N GLN A 467 -20.35 -0.42 5.62
CA GLN A 467 -20.84 -0.08 6.94
C GLN A 467 -19.86 -0.52 8.04
N LEU A 468 -19.75 0.28 9.08
CA LEU A 468 -19.16 -0.19 10.32
C LEU A 468 -20.00 -1.33 10.93
N PRO A 469 -19.40 -2.23 11.72
CA PRO A 469 -20.14 -3.21 12.50
C PRO A 469 -21.28 -2.59 13.28
N LEU A 470 -22.40 -3.33 13.41
CA LEU A 470 -23.65 -2.82 14.01
C LEU A 470 -23.45 -2.24 15.42
N CYS A 471 -22.58 -2.85 16.24
CA CYS A 471 -22.31 -2.33 17.59
C CYS A 471 -21.66 -0.94 17.56
N GLN A 472 -20.79 -0.68 16.60
CA GLN A 472 -20.15 0.64 16.42
C GLN A 472 -21.14 1.66 15.86
N ARG A 473 -22.04 1.28 14.94
CA ARG A 473 -23.10 2.18 14.44
C ARG A 473 -24.05 2.61 15.57
N ARG A 474 -24.45 1.67 16.43
CA ARG A 474 -25.26 1.99 17.63
C ARG A 474 -24.52 2.92 18.58
N LEU A 475 -23.22 2.73 18.76
CA LEU A 475 -22.40 3.61 19.58
C LEU A 475 -22.38 5.05 18.99
N MET A 476 -22.21 5.20 17.67
CA MET A 476 -22.29 6.51 17.01
C MET A 476 -23.64 7.21 17.28
N GLU A 477 -24.75 6.47 17.16
CA GLU A 477 -26.10 7.01 17.37
C GLU A 477 -26.31 7.53 18.79
N VAL A 478 -25.93 6.76 19.81
CA VAL A 478 -26.14 7.17 21.22
C VAL A 478 -25.19 8.31 21.61
N VAL A 479 -23.98 8.35 21.08
CA VAL A 479 -23.05 9.46 21.32
C VAL A 479 -23.57 10.74 20.66
N ALA A 480 -24.03 10.69 19.41
CA ALA A 480 -24.62 11.84 18.72
C ALA A 480 -25.85 12.43 19.48
N GLN A 481 -26.69 11.57 20.08
CA GLN A 481 -27.86 12.00 20.85
C GLN A 481 -27.52 12.80 22.12
N THR A 482 -26.25 12.78 22.55
CA THR A 482 -25.85 13.59 23.74
C THR A 482 -25.74 15.08 23.39
N GLY A 483 -25.71 15.45 22.12
CA GLY A 483 -25.57 16.82 21.64
C GLY A 483 -24.23 17.48 21.97
N LYS A 484 -23.20 16.69 22.31
CA LYS A 484 -21.84 17.17 22.53
C LYS A 484 -21.05 17.22 21.24
N PRO A 485 -20.10 18.15 21.08
CA PRO A 485 -19.22 18.15 19.93
C PRO A 485 -18.42 16.86 19.81
N VAL A 486 -18.40 16.24 18.62
CA VAL A 486 -17.73 14.95 18.35
C VAL A 486 -16.73 15.10 17.23
N ILE A 487 -15.53 14.58 17.45
CA ILE A 487 -14.50 14.38 16.44
C ILE A 487 -14.34 12.87 16.25
N LEU A 488 -14.70 12.40 15.06
CA LEU A 488 -14.52 11.00 14.67
C LEU A 488 -13.08 10.78 14.23
N CYS A 489 -12.40 9.83 14.86
CA CYS A 489 -11.13 9.26 14.45
C CYS A 489 -11.39 7.89 13.83
N MET A 490 -11.46 7.81 12.50
CA MET A 490 -11.74 6.58 11.77
C MET A 490 -10.43 5.83 11.53
N MET A 491 -10.35 4.59 12.02
CA MET A 491 -9.21 3.69 11.91
C MET A 491 -9.61 2.49 11.05
N ALA A 492 -9.50 2.64 9.74
CA ALA A 492 -9.79 1.60 8.75
C ALA A 492 -8.87 1.79 7.54
N GLY A 493 -8.47 0.71 6.91
CA GLY A 493 -7.58 0.72 5.75
C GLY A 493 -8.28 0.95 4.41
N SER A 494 -9.58 1.20 4.44
CA SER A 494 -10.43 1.29 3.26
C SER A 494 -11.55 2.31 3.44
N ASP A 495 -12.34 2.51 2.40
CA ASP A 495 -13.57 3.32 2.41
C ASP A 495 -14.61 2.75 3.41
N ILE A 496 -15.13 3.62 4.25
CA ILE A 496 -16.24 3.36 5.19
C ILE A 496 -17.33 4.41 4.96
N ASP A 497 -18.60 4.01 5.01
CA ASP A 497 -19.70 4.95 4.94
C ASP A 497 -19.69 5.92 6.13
N LEU A 498 -19.37 7.16 5.83
CA LEU A 498 -19.30 8.26 6.80
C LEU A 498 -20.54 9.18 6.77
N SER A 499 -21.61 8.80 6.08
CA SER A 499 -22.81 9.63 5.89
C SER A 499 -23.43 10.10 7.20
N PHE A 500 -23.49 9.19 8.20
CA PHE A 500 -23.98 9.55 9.54
C PHE A 500 -23.05 10.56 10.22
N ALA A 501 -21.74 10.31 10.19
CA ALA A 501 -20.74 11.19 10.81
C ALA A 501 -20.70 12.56 10.13
N GLN A 502 -20.78 12.58 8.80
CA GLN A 502 -20.81 13.82 8.02
C GLN A 502 -21.99 14.73 8.41
N LYS A 503 -23.12 14.12 8.76
CA LYS A 503 -24.32 14.85 9.16
C LYS A 503 -24.33 15.29 10.63
N HIS A 504 -23.72 14.51 11.53
CA HIS A 504 -23.91 14.65 12.97
C HIS A 504 -22.66 15.06 13.76
N PHE A 505 -21.46 14.95 13.18
CA PHE A 505 -20.19 15.24 13.88
C PHE A 505 -19.49 16.46 13.28
N GLU A 506 -18.80 17.21 14.13
CA GLU A 506 -18.13 18.46 13.75
C GLU A 506 -16.76 18.22 13.09
N GLY A 507 -16.06 17.12 13.44
CA GLY A 507 -14.77 16.78 12.89
C GLY A 507 -14.69 15.31 12.46
N ILE A 508 -13.99 15.04 11.35
CA ILE A 508 -13.72 13.67 10.87
C ILE A 508 -12.28 13.59 10.41
N LEU A 509 -11.52 12.68 11.02
CA LEU A 509 -10.16 12.32 10.65
C LEU A 509 -10.13 10.87 10.20
N GLN A 510 -9.53 10.61 9.03
CA GLN A 510 -9.16 9.26 8.58
C GLN A 510 -7.72 9.00 9.00
N LEU A 511 -7.52 8.01 9.85
CA LEU A 511 -6.22 7.70 10.44
C LEU A 511 -5.54 6.51 9.77
N TRP A 512 -6.26 5.71 8.99
CA TRP A 512 -5.80 4.45 8.43
C TRP A 512 -5.36 3.50 9.56
N TYR A 513 -4.23 2.82 9.38
CA TYR A 513 -3.44 2.13 10.40
C TYR A 513 -2.13 2.90 10.57
N PRO A 514 -2.04 3.81 11.57
CA PRO A 514 -1.02 4.88 11.57
C PRO A 514 0.36 4.45 12.09
N GLY A 515 0.61 3.15 12.26
CA GLY A 515 1.85 2.62 12.81
C GLY A 515 1.86 2.57 14.35
N ALA A 516 2.84 1.84 14.89
CA ALA A 516 2.87 1.48 16.31
C ALA A 516 2.78 2.69 17.27
N ARG A 517 3.27 3.85 16.88
CA ARG A 517 3.26 5.08 17.69
C ARG A 517 2.33 6.16 17.14
N GLY A 518 1.37 5.78 16.31
CA GLY A 518 0.44 6.69 15.64
C GLY A 518 -0.37 7.58 16.58
N GLY A 519 -0.66 7.14 17.81
CA GLY A 519 -1.37 7.94 18.80
C GLY A 519 -0.71 9.28 19.14
N ASN A 520 0.64 9.35 19.08
CA ASN A 520 1.35 10.62 19.27
C ASN A 520 1.02 11.60 18.13
N ALA A 521 1.07 11.13 16.87
CA ALA A 521 0.75 11.94 15.71
C ALA A 521 -0.71 12.42 15.73
N VAL A 522 -1.64 11.55 16.11
CA VAL A 522 -3.05 11.91 16.27
C VAL A 522 -3.23 13.02 17.30
N ALA A 523 -2.58 12.92 18.45
CA ALA A 523 -2.64 13.96 19.48
C ALA A 523 -2.08 15.30 18.97
N GLU A 524 -0.94 15.31 18.29
CA GLU A 524 -0.36 16.52 17.73
C GLU A 524 -1.26 17.19 16.68
N ILE A 525 -1.96 16.40 15.87
CA ILE A 525 -2.96 16.92 14.92
C ILE A 525 -4.17 17.48 15.70
N LEU A 526 -4.76 16.72 16.62
CA LEU A 526 -5.95 17.15 17.36
C LEU A 526 -5.76 18.51 18.05
N PHE A 527 -4.59 18.76 18.62
CA PHE A 527 -4.28 19.99 19.34
C PHE A 527 -3.52 21.05 18.50
N GLY A 528 -3.28 20.78 17.23
CA GLY A 528 -2.75 21.76 16.27
C GLY A 528 -1.28 22.10 16.44
N LYS A 529 -0.49 21.21 17.05
CA LYS A 529 0.97 21.30 17.01
C LYS A 529 1.46 21.10 15.57
N GLU A 530 0.82 20.16 14.84
CA GLU A 530 1.00 19.96 13.42
C GLU A 530 -0.35 20.10 12.67
N SER A 531 -0.31 20.54 11.43
CA SER A 531 -1.49 20.58 10.55
C SER A 531 -1.63 19.25 9.82
N PRO A 532 -2.85 18.67 9.72
CA PRO A 532 -3.06 17.53 8.86
C PRO A 532 -2.74 17.89 7.41
N SER A 533 -2.24 16.91 6.67
CA SER A 533 -1.77 17.15 5.29
C SER A 533 -1.92 15.92 4.38
N GLY A 534 -2.47 14.83 4.89
CA GLY A 534 -2.78 13.65 4.11
C GLY A 534 -3.88 13.91 3.07
N LYS A 535 -3.87 13.15 1.99
CA LYS A 535 -4.87 13.13 0.93
C LYS A 535 -5.38 11.71 0.72
N LEU A 536 -6.64 11.54 0.34
CA LEU A 536 -7.22 10.23 0.09
C LEU A 536 -6.57 9.57 -1.14
N PRO A 537 -5.94 8.40 -1.00
CA PRO A 537 -5.40 7.63 -2.13
C PRO A 537 -6.45 6.75 -2.79
N VAL A 538 -7.68 6.77 -2.30
CA VAL A 538 -8.84 6.06 -2.82
C VAL A 538 -10.09 6.93 -2.74
N THR A 539 -11.03 6.69 -3.64
CA THR A 539 -12.36 7.29 -3.59
C THR A 539 -13.18 6.68 -2.46
N PHE A 540 -13.84 7.51 -1.65
CA PHE A 540 -14.90 7.08 -0.74
C PHE A 540 -16.24 7.21 -1.45
N TYR A 541 -16.93 6.09 -1.64
CA TYR A 541 -18.19 6.03 -2.38
C TYR A 541 -19.39 6.36 -1.50
N GLU A 542 -20.42 6.96 -2.07
CA GLU A 542 -21.67 7.17 -1.33
C GLU A 542 -22.42 5.85 -1.09
N THR A 543 -22.28 4.89 -2.01
CA THR A 543 -22.98 3.60 -1.95
C THR A 543 -22.31 2.56 -2.84
N LEU A 544 -22.41 1.29 -2.46
CA LEU A 544 -22.00 0.16 -3.30
C LEU A 544 -22.93 -0.09 -4.51
N SER A 545 -24.15 0.43 -4.50
CA SER A 545 -25.11 0.17 -5.57
C SER A 545 -24.69 0.73 -6.95
N GLU A 546 -23.74 1.66 -6.96
CA GLU A 546 -23.18 2.23 -8.20
C GLU A 546 -21.95 1.47 -8.71
N LEU A 547 -21.39 0.55 -7.90
CA LEU A 547 -20.24 -0.24 -8.28
C LEU A 547 -20.67 -1.53 -9.01
N PRO A 548 -19.90 -1.96 -10.00
CA PRO A 548 -20.06 -3.29 -10.60
C PRO A 548 -19.89 -4.43 -9.59
N SER A 549 -20.25 -5.66 -10.00
CA SER A 549 -19.98 -6.87 -9.21
C SER A 549 -18.52 -6.92 -8.80
N PHE A 550 -18.20 -7.36 -7.57
CA PHE A 550 -16.82 -7.46 -7.10
C PHE A 550 -15.96 -8.36 -7.99
N GLU A 551 -16.55 -9.37 -8.62
CA GLU A 551 -15.87 -10.29 -9.54
C GLU A 551 -15.65 -9.70 -10.95
N ASP A 552 -16.31 -8.59 -11.30
CA ASP A 552 -16.11 -7.89 -12.57
C ASP A 552 -14.81 -7.08 -12.54
N TYR A 553 -13.83 -7.46 -13.33
CA TYR A 553 -12.53 -6.79 -13.42
C TYR A 553 -12.46 -5.70 -14.50
N SER A 554 -13.59 -5.39 -15.15
CA SER A 554 -13.71 -4.16 -15.95
C SER A 554 -13.56 -2.93 -15.08
N MET A 555 -12.83 -1.93 -15.55
CA MET A 555 -12.66 -0.66 -14.84
C MET A 555 -13.85 0.28 -14.99
N SER A 556 -14.82 -0.04 -15.84
CA SER A 556 -15.99 0.79 -16.05
C SER A 556 -16.79 1.02 -14.76
N GLY A 557 -16.98 2.29 -14.39
CA GLY A 557 -17.71 2.66 -13.17
C GLY A 557 -16.90 2.57 -11.87
N ARG A 558 -15.61 2.21 -11.92
CA ARG A 558 -14.73 2.06 -10.75
C ARG A 558 -13.74 3.21 -10.66
N THR A 559 -13.27 3.46 -9.47
CA THR A 559 -12.28 4.49 -9.14
C THR A 559 -12.67 5.88 -9.64
N TYR A 560 -12.00 6.91 -9.19
CA TYR A 560 -12.28 8.27 -9.66
C TYR A 560 -12.13 8.42 -11.18
N ARG A 561 -11.29 7.57 -11.81
CA ARG A 561 -10.99 7.65 -13.26
C ARG A 561 -12.19 7.32 -14.14
N TYR A 562 -13.05 6.37 -13.70
CA TYR A 562 -14.13 5.82 -14.52
C TYR A 562 -15.52 5.95 -13.89
N MET A 563 -15.62 6.41 -12.64
CA MET A 563 -16.91 6.56 -11.96
C MET A 563 -17.78 7.62 -12.65
N LYS A 564 -19.08 7.38 -12.62
CA LYS A 564 -20.10 8.30 -13.14
C LYS A 564 -20.91 8.95 -12.02
N GLY A 565 -20.94 8.32 -10.87
CA GLY A 565 -21.65 8.76 -9.66
C GLY A 565 -20.89 9.84 -8.89
N LYS A 566 -21.38 10.13 -7.70
CA LYS A 566 -20.75 11.07 -6.77
C LYS A 566 -19.96 10.31 -5.71
N ALA A 567 -18.77 10.80 -5.41
CA ALA A 567 -18.04 10.35 -4.25
C ALA A 567 -18.60 11.00 -2.98
N GLN A 568 -18.57 10.29 -1.86
CA GLN A 568 -18.72 10.89 -0.55
C GLN A 568 -17.53 11.80 -0.25
N TYR A 569 -16.32 11.28 -0.46
CA TYR A 569 -15.06 12.04 -0.49
C TYR A 569 -14.22 11.59 -1.69
N PRO A 570 -13.82 12.53 -2.56
CA PRO A 570 -13.07 12.21 -3.77
C PRO A 570 -11.63 11.75 -3.50
N PHE A 571 -11.05 11.00 -4.43
CA PHE A 571 -9.61 10.77 -4.49
C PHE A 571 -8.84 12.10 -4.42
N GLY A 572 -7.70 12.12 -3.76
CA GLY A 572 -6.87 13.32 -3.63
C GLY A 572 -7.40 14.39 -2.66
N TYR A 573 -8.57 14.17 -2.04
CA TYR A 573 -9.16 15.10 -1.08
C TYR A 573 -8.53 14.98 0.32
N GLY A 574 -8.42 16.13 0.99
CA GLY A 574 -7.99 16.25 2.39
C GLY A 574 -7.79 17.73 2.73
N LEU A 575 -8.22 18.13 3.92
CA LEU A 575 -8.13 19.51 4.42
C LEU A 575 -6.85 19.72 5.24
N THR A 576 -6.45 20.99 5.39
CA THR A 576 -5.40 21.47 6.29
C THR A 576 -5.96 22.50 7.27
N TYR A 577 -5.20 22.87 8.30
CA TYR A 577 -5.59 23.97 9.22
C TYR A 577 -5.30 25.38 8.65
N GLY A 578 -4.75 25.45 7.46
CA GLY A 578 -4.51 26.68 6.75
C GLY A 578 -5.24 26.71 5.41
N LYS A 579 -4.77 27.56 4.51
CA LYS A 579 -5.34 27.69 3.17
C LYS A 579 -4.23 27.96 2.15
N ALA A 580 -4.07 27.06 1.19
CA ALA A 580 -3.22 27.31 0.02
C ALA A 580 -4.05 27.60 -1.23
N GLU A 581 -3.54 28.44 -2.10
CA GLU A 581 -4.17 28.77 -3.37
C GLU A 581 -3.18 28.68 -4.52
N VAL A 582 -3.64 28.14 -5.66
CA VAL A 582 -2.89 28.19 -6.92
C VAL A 582 -3.13 29.55 -7.57
N ARG A 583 -2.08 30.31 -7.82
CA ARG A 583 -2.14 31.66 -8.40
C ARG A 583 -1.99 31.69 -9.90
N SER A 584 -1.14 30.83 -10.44
CA SER A 584 -0.95 30.70 -11.90
C SER A 584 -0.35 29.36 -12.24
N VAL A 585 -0.62 28.88 -13.44
CA VAL A 585 -0.09 27.66 -14.03
C VAL A 585 0.46 27.98 -15.42
N GLU A 586 1.67 27.52 -15.70
CA GLU A 586 2.31 27.56 -16.99
C GLU A 586 2.77 26.17 -17.39
N VAL A 587 2.49 25.76 -18.62
CA VAL A 587 2.86 24.44 -19.15
C VAL A 587 3.85 24.61 -20.29
N VAL A 588 5.00 23.98 -20.18
CA VAL A 588 6.08 24.03 -21.19
C VAL A 588 6.37 22.63 -21.69
N GLU A 589 6.15 22.40 -22.98
CA GLU A 589 6.47 21.12 -23.64
C GLU A 589 7.97 20.84 -23.61
N THR A 590 8.33 19.57 -23.35
CA THR A 590 9.71 19.08 -23.37
C THR A 590 9.82 17.86 -24.29
N GLU A 591 11.03 17.39 -24.56
CA GLU A 591 11.25 16.17 -25.38
C GLU A 591 10.64 14.90 -24.73
N THR A 592 10.56 14.87 -23.40
CA THR A 592 10.10 13.70 -22.63
C THR A 592 8.69 13.87 -22.05
N GLY A 593 7.98 14.96 -22.40
CA GLY A 593 6.64 15.25 -21.86
C GLY A 593 6.35 16.75 -21.75
N ALA A 594 6.03 17.22 -20.54
CA ALA A 594 5.85 18.63 -20.27
C ALA A 594 6.23 18.97 -18.82
N ASN A 595 6.74 20.18 -18.59
CA ASN A 595 6.93 20.74 -17.26
C ASN A 595 5.77 21.68 -16.93
N VAL A 596 5.16 21.52 -15.78
CA VAL A 596 4.11 22.37 -15.25
C VAL A 596 4.70 23.22 -14.13
N PHE A 597 4.73 24.54 -14.34
CA PHE A 597 5.18 25.51 -13.34
C PHE A 597 3.94 26.10 -12.66
N VAL A 598 3.83 25.90 -11.36
CA VAL A 598 2.68 26.32 -10.56
C VAL A 598 3.11 27.30 -9.50
N LYS A 599 2.55 28.49 -9.51
CA LYS A 599 2.72 29.46 -8.41
C LYS A 599 1.65 29.19 -7.37
N VAL A 600 2.08 28.88 -6.15
CA VAL A 600 1.22 28.61 -5.00
C VAL A 600 1.46 29.67 -3.91
N GLU A 601 0.44 29.93 -3.11
CA GLU A 601 0.49 30.88 -2.00
C GLU A 601 -0.26 30.30 -0.79
N ASN A 602 0.34 30.38 0.38
CA ASN A 602 -0.37 30.14 1.63
C ASN A 602 -1.09 31.44 2.04
N THR A 603 -2.41 31.44 1.95
CA THR A 603 -3.26 32.59 2.30
C THR A 603 -3.84 32.47 3.72
N GLY A 604 -3.49 31.40 4.43
CA GLY A 604 -3.92 31.14 5.80
C GLY A 604 -2.99 31.75 6.86
N GLU A 605 -3.39 31.58 8.10
CA GLU A 605 -2.70 32.15 9.27
C GLU A 605 -1.65 31.19 9.88
N ARG A 606 -1.48 29.98 9.33
CA ARG A 606 -0.59 28.93 9.85
C ARG A 606 0.33 28.39 8.77
N ASP A 607 1.48 27.89 9.19
CA ASP A 607 2.32 27.04 8.34
C ASP A 607 1.59 25.75 8.03
N ILE A 608 1.67 25.27 6.80
CA ILE A 608 1.02 24.04 6.33
C ILE A 608 1.98 23.23 5.45
N CYS A 609 1.75 21.93 5.42
CA CYS A 609 2.16 21.08 4.32
C CYS A 609 0.95 20.82 3.42
N GLU A 610 1.15 20.88 2.11
CA GLU A 610 0.09 20.66 1.13
C GLU A 610 0.61 19.77 0.00
N VAL A 611 -0.29 19.15 -0.75
CA VAL A 611 0.03 18.32 -1.91
C VAL A 611 -0.55 18.97 -3.16
N LEU A 612 0.34 19.54 -3.97
CA LEU A 612 -0.02 19.96 -5.32
C LEU A 612 -0.23 18.74 -6.20
N GLN A 613 -1.38 18.66 -6.85
CA GLN A 613 -1.78 17.56 -7.74
C GLN A 613 -2.01 18.10 -9.14
N ILE A 614 -1.47 17.40 -10.12
CA ILE A 614 -1.62 17.72 -11.54
C ILE A 614 -2.43 16.62 -12.20
N TYR A 615 -3.54 17.02 -12.82
CA TYR A 615 -4.41 16.10 -13.56
C TYR A 615 -4.42 16.47 -15.03
N ILE A 616 -4.58 15.47 -15.89
CA ILE A 616 -4.67 15.62 -17.34
C ILE A 616 -5.94 14.98 -17.88
N LYS A 617 -6.57 15.63 -18.85
CA LYS A 617 -7.66 15.07 -19.63
C LYS A 617 -7.36 15.19 -21.12
N CYS A 618 -7.46 14.07 -21.83
CA CYS A 618 -7.43 14.06 -23.30
C CYS A 618 -8.84 14.39 -23.82
N GLU A 619 -8.98 15.43 -24.62
CA GLU A 619 -10.30 15.96 -24.99
C GLU A 619 -10.92 15.29 -26.22
N ASN A 620 -10.13 14.72 -27.12
CA ASN A 620 -10.58 14.34 -28.46
C ASN A 620 -10.34 12.90 -28.84
N SER A 621 -10.06 12.01 -27.88
CA SER A 621 -9.90 10.59 -28.13
C SER A 621 -11.09 9.79 -27.62
N ILE A 622 -11.59 8.87 -28.44
CA ILE A 622 -12.65 7.93 -28.02
C ILE A 622 -12.14 6.88 -27.02
N TYR A 623 -10.81 6.74 -26.91
CA TYR A 623 -10.15 5.84 -25.98
C TYR A 623 -9.76 6.51 -24.66
N ALA A 624 -9.99 7.83 -24.55
CA ALA A 624 -9.63 8.56 -23.33
C ALA A 624 -10.41 8.07 -22.12
N VAL A 625 -9.72 8.04 -20.97
CA VAL A 625 -10.36 7.84 -19.66
C VAL A 625 -11.40 8.96 -19.46
N PRO A 626 -12.61 8.64 -18.97
CA PRO A 626 -13.72 9.60 -18.93
C PRO A 626 -13.48 10.79 -18.02
N ASN A 627 -12.76 10.62 -16.91
CA ASN A 627 -12.45 11.69 -15.96
C ASN A 627 -10.98 12.13 -16.05
N PRO A 628 -10.63 13.35 -15.61
CA PRO A 628 -9.23 13.77 -15.50
C PRO A 628 -8.44 12.81 -14.62
N GLN A 629 -7.26 12.37 -15.07
CA GLN A 629 -6.41 11.43 -14.36
C GLN A 629 -5.16 12.10 -13.79
N LEU A 630 -4.74 11.69 -12.62
CA LEU A 630 -3.49 12.14 -11.98
C LEU A 630 -2.30 11.82 -12.89
N CYS A 631 -1.43 12.80 -13.12
CA CYS A 631 -0.23 12.63 -13.95
C CYS A 631 1.04 13.20 -13.29
N GLY A 632 0.92 13.73 -12.09
CA GLY A 632 2.03 14.19 -11.29
C GLY A 632 1.56 14.87 -10.00
N PHE A 633 2.41 14.90 -9.01
CA PHE A 633 2.15 15.58 -7.74
C PHE A 633 3.44 16.05 -7.10
N CYS A 634 3.32 16.96 -6.13
CA CYS A 634 4.45 17.47 -5.37
C CYS A 634 3.99 17.89 -3.98
N ARG A 635 4.62 17.32 -2.94
CA ARG A 635 4.40 17.74 -1.56
C ARG A 635 5.22 19.00 -1.27
N VAL A 636 4.61 19.98 -0.62
CA VAL A 636 5.24 21.28 -0.34
C VAL A 636 4.92 21.79 1.06
N LYS A 637 5.94 22.26 1.76
CA LYS A 637 5.76 23.06 2.97
C LYS A 637 5.66 24.53 2.59
N LEU A 638 4.62 25.20 3.06
CA LEU A 638 4.35 26.62 2.85
C LEU A 638 4.23 27.32 4.21
N TYR A 639 5.15 28.25 4.47
CA TYR A 639 5.05 29.12 5.63
C TYR A 639 3.90 30.14 5.45
N LYS A 640 3.42 30.69 6.54
CA LYS A 640 2.39 31.74 6.50
C LYS A 640 2.78 32.85 5.48
N GLU A 641 1.83 33.21 4.60
CA GLU A 641 2.00 34.24 3.56
C GLU A 641 3.10 33.92 2.51
N GLU A 642 3.64 32.70 2.52
CA GLU A 642 4.69 32.32 1.58
C GLU A 642 4.12 32.06 0.19
N ARG A 643 4.91 32.50 -0.83
CA ARG A 643 4.71 32.19 -2.24
C ARG A 643 5.84 31.34 -2.76
N LYS A 644 5.51 30.25 -3.44
CA LYS A 644 6.47 29.39 -4.12
C LYS A 644 6.09 29.12 -5.56
N THR A 645 7.10 28.91 -6.40
CA THR A 645 6.89 28.30 -7.72
C THR A 645 7.35 26.86 -7.64
N LEU A 646 6.46 25.93 -7.92
CA LEU A 646 6.71 24.49 -7.97
C LEU A 646 6.80 24.06 -9.42
N GLN A 647 7.64 23.09 -9.70
CA GLN A 647 7.74 22.44 -11.00
C GLN A 647 7.37 20.97 -10.84
N VAL A 648 6.41 20.52 -11.65
CA VAL A 648 6.04 19.10 -11.74
C VAL A 648 6.24 18.68 -13.20
N HIS A 649 6.97 17.56 -13.39
CA HIS A 649 7.13 16.97 -14.71
C HIS A 649 5.98 16.02 -15.01
N ILE A 650 5.34 16.18 -16.15
CA ILE A 650 4.36 15.24 -16.70
C ILE A 650 5.08 14.40 -17.74
N PRO A 651 5.19 13.08 -17.57
CA PRO A 651 5.86 12.21 -18.52
C PRO A 651 5.10 12.12 -19.85
N GLY A 652 5.81 11.80 -20.92
CA GLY A 652 5.25 11.69 -22.27
C GLY A 652 4.11 10.68 -22.39
N GLU A 653 4.14 9.65 -21.58
CA GLU A 653 3.09 8.61 -21.49
C GLU A 653 1.74 9.17 -21.05
N ALA A 654 1.70 10.21 -20.22
CA ALA A 654 0.46 10.87 -19.80
C ALA A 654 -0.31 11.53 -20.98
N PHE A 655 0.34 11.73 -22.13
CA PHE A 655 -0.24 12.22 -23.36
C PHE A 655 -0.64 11.10 -24.33
N THR A 656 -0.64 9.87 -23.89
CA THR A 656 -1.11 8.70 -24.64
C THR A 656 -2.47 8.23 -24.12
N VAL A 657 -3.14 7.44 -24.93
CA VAL A 657 -4.34 6.69 -24.55
C VAL A 657 -4.13 5.23 -24.96
N VAL A 658 -4.84 4.33 -24.31
CA VAL A 658 -4.78 2.90 -24.63
C VAL A 658 -5.98 2.51 -25.47
N ASP A 659 -5.75 1.92 -26.65
CA ASP A 659 -6.82 1.43 -27.51
C ASP A 659 -7.38 0.06 -27.04
N GLU A 660 -8.39 -0.46 -27.73
CA GLU A 660 -9.04 -1.73 -27.34
C GLU A 660 -8.10 -2.95 -27.44
N GLU A 661 -7.05 -2.85 -28.26
CA GLU A 661 -6.00 -3.88 -28.40
C GLU A 661 -4.85 -3.72 -27.36
N GLY A 662 -4.97 -2.77 -26.45
CA GLY A 662 -3.97 -2.52 -25.41
C GLY A 662 -2.73 -1.75 -25.88
N ARG A 663 -2.78 -1.09 -27.04
CA ARG A 663 -1.65 -0.33 -27.57
C ARG A 663 -1.68 1.11 -27.06
N HIS A 664 -0.55 1.60 -26.58
CA HIS A 664 -0.39 3.02 -26.28
C HIS A 664 -0.25 3.81 -27.58
N ILE A 665 -1.23 4.66 -27.85
CA ILE A 665 -1.27 5.54 -29.02
C ILE A 665 -1.35 7.00 -28.60
N ALA A 666 -0.98 7.91 -29.49
CA ALA A 666 -1.09 9.34 -29.19
C ALA A 666 -2.56 9.71 -28.89
N GLY A 667 -2.81 10.36 -27.76
CA GLY A 667 -4.15 10.79 -27.36
C GLY A 667 -4.74 11.92 -28.18
N GLY A 668 -3.93 12.52 -29.07
CA GLY A 668 -4.29 13.66 -29.90
C GLY A 668 -3.42 14.89 -29.62
N LYS A 669 -3.93 16.06 -29.94
CA LYS A 669 -3.18 17.32 -29.77
C LYS A 669 -3.74 18.24 -28.66
N HIS A 670 -4.95 18.00 -28.23
CA HIS A 670 -5.65 18.89 -27.27
C HIS A 670 -5.85 18.19 -25.95
N TYR A 671 -5.33 18.80 -24.90
CA TYR A 671 -5.40 18.33 -23.52
C TYR A 671 -5.84 19.47 -22.61
N THR A 672 -6.52 19.11 -21.54
CA THR A 672 -6.76 20.02 -20.42
C THR A 672 -5.91 19.55 -19.24
N ILE A 673 -5.10 20.45 -18.71
CA ILE A 673 -4.27 20.23 -17.52
C ILE A 673 -4.88 21.02 -16.37
N TYR A 674 -5.05 20.38 -15.23
CA TYR A 674 -5.57 20.96 -14.01
C TYR A 674 -4.47 20.92 -12.94
N ALA A 675 -4.32 22.02 -12.20
CA ALA A 675 -3.40 22.09 -11.06
C ALA A 675 -4.17 22.60 -9.83
N GLY A 676 -4.11 21.83 -8.75
CA GLY A 676 -4.85 22.12 -7.52
C GLY A 676 -4.39 21.27 -6.34
N PHE A 677 -5.12 21.34 -5.24
CA PHE A 677 -4.83 20.57 -4.02
C PHE A 677 -5.87 19.47 -3.78
N SER A 678 -6.67 19.18 -4.77
CA SER A 678 -7.67 18.09 -4.82
C SER A 678 -7.99 17.74 -6.27
N GLN A 679 -8.73 16.67 -6.48
CA GLN A 679 -9.24 16.23 -7.77
C GLN A 679 -10.10 17.34 -8.43
N PRO A 680 -10.05 17.54 -9.75
CA PRO A 680 -10.86 18.53 -10.47
C PRO A 680 -12.29 18.00 -10.73
N ASP A 681 -13.09 17.89 -9.69
CA ASP A 681 -14.47 17.45 -9.73
C ASP A 681 -15.38 18.34 -8.86
N ALA A 682 -16.70 18.29 -9.13
CA ALA A 682 -17.67 19.13 -8.44
C ALA A 682 -17.75 18.88 -6.93
N LYS A 683 -17.50 17.64 -6.47
CA LYS A 683 -17.54 17.33 -5.04
C LYS A 683 -16.34 17.90 -4.30
N SER A 684 -15.15 17.82 -4.90
CA SER A 684 -13.96 18.49 -4.37
C SER A 684 -14.16 20.00 -4.25
N GLU A 685 -14.75 20.64 -5.26
CA GLU A 685 -15.08 22.08 -5.23
C GLU A 685 -16.10 22.40 -4.13
N GLU A 686 -17.15 21.58 -3.97
CA GLU A 686 -18.13 21.70 -2.88
C GLU A 686 -17.48 21.66 -1.50
N LEU A 687 -16.59 20.66 -1.29
CA LEU A 687 -15.98 20.40 0.03
C LEU A 687 -14.86 21.40 0.38
N THR A 688 -14.10 21.86 -0.60
CA THR A 688 -12.95 22.78 -0.38
C THR A 688 -13.28 24.25 -0.58
N GLY A 689 -14.35 24.55 -1.31
CA GLY A 689 -14.66 25.89 -1.80
C GLY A 689 -13.64 26.42 -2.82
N MET A 690 -12.83 25.54 -3.43
CA MET A 690 -11.78 25.92 -4.38
C MET A 690 -11.85 25.05 -5.64
N SER A 691 -11.64 25.70 -6.79
CA SER A 691 -11.52 25.01 -8.08
C SER A 691 -10.04 24.92 -8.48
N PRO A 692 -9.56 23.78 -8.98
CA PRO A 692 -8.25 23.69 -9.60
C PRO A 692 -8.11 24.64 -10.79
N VAL A 693 -6.93 25.21 -10.99
CA VAL A 693 -6.64 26.06 -12.15
C VAL A 693 -6.53 25.20 -13.39
N LYS A 694 -7.32 25.55 -14.42
CA LYS A 694 -7.42 24.85 -15.70
C LYS A 694 -6.57 25.55 -16.76
N VAL A 695 -5.77 24.77 -17.51
CA VAL A 695 -4.98 25.25 -18.65
C VAL A 695 -5.23 24.35 -19.86
N GLU A 696 -5.62 24.95 -20.99
CA GLU A 696 -5.67 24.23 -22.26
C GLU A 696 -4.25 24.11 -22.82
N PHE A 697 -3.85 22.90 -23.15
CA PHE A 697 -2.53 22.58 -23.67
C PHE A 697 -2.64 21.91 -25.03
N ARG A 698 -1.86 22.42 -25.98
CA ARG A 698 -1.77 21.86 -27.32
C ARG A 698 -0.37 21.28 -27.52
N LYS A 699 -0.29 19.96 -27.57
CA LYS A 699 0.94 19.22 -27.87
C LYS A 699 1.30 19.42 -29.35
N ARG A 700 2.55 19.74 -29.67
CA ARG A 700 3.04 20.04 -31.02
C ARG A 700 3.26 18.80 -31.87
#